data_f72e57d32dc3213719e06b9da595707a
#
_entry.id   f72e57d32dc3213719e06b9da595707a
#
_cell.length_a   1.000
_cell.length_b   1.000
_cell.length_c   1.000
_cell.angle_alpha   90.00
_cell.angle_beta   90.00
_cell.angle_gamma   90.00
#
_symmetry.space_group_name_H-M   'P 1'
#
loop_
_entity.id
_entity.type
_entity.pdbx_description
1 polymer ?
#
loop_
_entity_poly.entity_id
_entity_poly.type
_entity_poly.pdbx_seq_one_letter_code
_entity_poly.pdbx_strand_id
1 'polypeptide(L)'
;MSSVYADVIVDITNEKLDRTFQYKVPPELTGEISPGTAVQIPFGNGNRTITGYVLSVGNEPKYPQDRMKAILAVQKDAATVETKLIALAAWMRHTYGSTMIQALKTVLPVKVKARGKETREIALLADPARCEELLENYRKKNYKARIRLLNALLAQPVLPGPVVSKKLKITADTLHVMEEQGVLEIRRTSTWRNPVSDAAGRTTAGKPNEQQQAVVDGIRKEWEGQNRPCLIRGVTGSGKTLVYMELMEQVLSEGKQVIVLIPEIALTYQNVERFCAQFGTRVTVVNSRMTPSERADQMERARRGEVSIMIGPRSALFAPFPDLGLIVIDEEHETSYKSEVTPRYHARETAVRRAGLEHAHVVMGSATPSVDASYACETGAYALFRMDARYGNVALPSVWIADMREELQMGNRSILSGKLREEIEKRLEKKEQVVLFLNRRGYAGFVSCRACGHVMKCPHCDVSLTAHNNGKLVCHYCGYETPQVHACPSCGSPYIGGFCAGTQQIEQNVKKLFPKARVLRMDGDTTKTKNSYEEILSSFAAGEADILIGTQMIVKGHDFPNVTLVGALAADLSLNAVDYRAGERTFQLLTQAVGRAGRGEKPGMAVIQTYHPEHYSIQTAAEQDYGAFYEKEMDYRRLMGYPPAAELLAIHGAGEDEAHLTQAMEYIRRYLIRIRGNREVQIIGPASEAVSKINDLYRMAVYVRAPQEEVLAGLREKLERYIEINKGFRTVYLQFDFSRKY
;
A
#
# COMPACT_ATOMS: atom_id res chain seq x y z
N MET A 1 41.47 17.01 22.10
CA MET A 1 40.51 16.47 21.14
C MET A 1 39.18 17.18 21.37
N SER A 2 38.55 17.76 20.36
CA SER A 2 37.25 18.41 20.49
C SER A 2 36.20 17.37 20.87
N SER A 3 35.44 17.63 21.93
CA SER A 3 34.38 16.73 22.37
C SER A 3 33.29 16.69 21.31
N VAL A 4 32.85 15.49 20.92
CA VAL A 4 31.76 15.25 19.94
C VAL A 4 30.49 14.93 20.69
N TYR A 5 29.37 15.46 20.22
CA TYR A 5 28.04 15.28 20.81
C TYR A 5 27.08 14.75 19.74
N ALA A 6 26.16 13.93 20.15
CA ALA A 6 25.08 13.42 19.29
C ALA A 6 23.70 13.82 19.85
N ASP A 7 22.86 14.38 18.99
CA ASP A 7 21.44 14.57 19.29
C ASP A 7 20.70 13.26 18.98
N VAL A 8 20.12 12.66 19.99
CA VAL A 8 19.49 11.34 19.93
C VAL A 8 18.01 11.43 20.24
N ILE A 9 17.17 10.78 19.41
CA ILE A 9 15.77 10.52 19.73
C ILE A 9 15.64 9.13 20.37
N VAL A 10 14.90 9.06 21.49
CA VAL A 10 14.74 7.79 22.22
C VAL A 10 13.69 6.90 21.57
N ASP A 11 13.90 5.57 21.59
CA ASP A 11 12.94 4.58 21.07
C ASP A 11 11.79 4.34 22.09
N ILE A 12 11.11 5.41 22.46
CA ILE A 12 9.92 5.36 23.31
C ILE A 12 8.83 6.18 22.63
N THR A 13 7.72 5.53 22.30
CA THR A 13 6.54 6.19 21.70
C THR A 13 5.75 6.92 22.76
N ASN A 14 6.21 8.13 23.11
CA ASN A 14 5.53 9.02 24.07
C ASN A 14 5.79 10.45 23.61
N GLU A 15 4.73 11.23 23.44
CA GLU A 15 4.82 12.63 22.98
C GLU A 15 5.70 13.50 23.88
N LYS A 16 5.68 13.28 25.19
CA LYS A 16 6.55 14.01 26.13
C LYS A 16 8.03 13.76 25.91
N LEU A 17 8.38 12.65 25.31
CA LEU A 17 9.75 12.23 24.98
C LEU A 17 10.08 12.46 23.50
N ASP A 18 9.17 13.04 22.72
CA ASP A 18 9.35 13.36 21.30
C ASP A 18 10.21 14.61 21.11
N ARG A 19 11.38 14.59 21.73
CA ARG A 19 12.42 15.61 21.64
C ARG A 19 13.78 14.96 21.57
N THR A 20 14.77 15.69 21.08
CA THR A 20 16.15 15.24 21.06
C THR A 20 16.80 15.38 22.45
N PHE A 21 17.57 14.39 22.82
CA PHE A 21 18.43 14.38 23.98
C PHE A 21 19.88 14.35 23.52
N GLN A 22 20.72 15.26 24.02
CA GLN A 22 22.12 15.30 23.62
C GLN A 22 22.95 14.40 24.52
N TYR A 23 23.82 13.59 23.90
CA TYR A 23 24.75 12.67 24.56
C TYR A 23 26.18 12.96 24.13
N LYS A 24 27.15 12.71 25.02
CA LYS A 24 28.58 12.69 24.66
C LYS A 24 28.87 11.47 23.81
N VAL A 25 29.67 11.64 22.76
CA VAL A 25 30.21 10.54 21.97
C VAL A 25 31.55 10.15 22.53
N PRO A 26 31.71 8.92 23.04
CA PRO A 26 33.01 8.44 23.49
C PRO A 26 34.04 8.45 22.33
N PRO A 27 35.33 8.76 22.60
CA PRO A 27 36.35 8.83 21.55
C PRO A 27 36.47 7.56 20.71
N GLU A 28 36.31 6.40 21.34
CA GLU A 28 36.33 5.07 20.69
C GLU A 28 35.15 4.82 19.75
N LEU A 29 34.05 5.55 19.90
CA LEU A 29 32.84 5.41 19.06
C LEU A 29 32.71 6.51 18.00
N THR A 30 33.58 7.53 18.00
CA THR A 30 33.45 8.69 17.11
C THR A 30 33.47 8.32 15.64
N GLY A 31 34.18 7.27 15.23
CA GLY A 31 34.18 6.79 13.84
C GLY A 31 32.99 5.91 13.45
N GLU A 32 32.21 5.43 14.43
CA GLU A 32 31.05 4.54 14.20
C GLU A 32 29.71 5.27 14.28
N ILE A 33 29.68 6.51 14.79
CA ILE A 33 28.46 7.28 15.03
C ILE A 33 28.27 8.35 13.95
N SER A 34 27.17 8.21 13.21
CA SER A 34 26.70 9.15 12.20
C SER A 34 25.18 9.33 12.32
N PRO A 35 24.56 10.34 11.69
CA PRO A 35 23.12 10.43 11.61
C PRO A 35 22.52 9.12 11.08
N GLY A 36 21.48 8.62 11.76
CA GLY A 36 20.86 7.32 11.47
C GLY A 36 21.38 6.14 12.27
N THR A 37 22.52 6.27 12.96
CA THR A 37 23.06 5.18 13.79
C THR A 37 22.14 4.90 14.99
N ALA A 38 21.79 3.62 15.19
CA ALA A 38 21.13 3.18 16.41
C ALA A 38 22.16 2.98 17.53
N VAL A 39 21.87 3.57 18.68
CA VAL A 39 22.78 3.58 19.84
C VAL A 39 22.08 3.13 21.11
N GLN A 40 22.85 2.53 22.02
CA GLN A 40 22.42 2.25 23.39
C GLN A 40 22.77 3.43 24.28
N ILE A 41 21.80 3.97 24.99
CA ILE A 41 21.93 5.14 25.82
C ILE A 41 21.34 4.93 27.21
N PRO A 42 21.94 5.52 28.28
CA PRO A 42 21.37 5.53 29.60
C PRO A 42 20.27 6.61 29.68
N PHE A 43 19.04 6.23 30.02
CA PHE A 43 17.89 7.12 30.03
C PHE A 43 17.19 7.17 31.39
N GLY A 44 16.67 8.35 31.75
CA GLY A 44 15.95 8.60 33.02
C GLY A 44 16.88 8.60 34.26
N ASN A 45 16.27 8.81 35.43
CA ASN A 45 17.03 8.90 36.70
C ASN A 45 17.66 7.58 37.14
N GLY A 46 17.11 6.44 36.70
CA GLY A 46 17.62 5.10 36.99
C GLY A 46 18.64 4.57 35.98
N ASN A 47 19.12 5.38 35.06
CA ASN A 47 20.08 5.00 33.99
C ASN A 47 19.70 3.72 33.24
N ARG A 48 18.40 3.49 33.01
CA ARG A 48 17.95 2.33 32.23
C ARG A 48 18.51 2.43 30.81
N THR A 49 19.16 1.37 30.34
CA THR A 49 19.65 1.30 28.98
C THR A 49 18.49 1.11 28.00
N ILE A 50 18.38 2.04 27.03
CA ILE A 50 17.38 2.00 25.97
C ILE A 50 18.04 2.25 24.62
N THR A 51 17.36 1.91 23.55
CA THR A 51 17.77 2.25 22.18
C THR A 51 17.39 3.69 21.86
N GLY A 52 18.27 4.40 21.17
CA GLY A 52 18.01 5.69 20.56
C GLY A 52 18.57 5.74 19.13
N TYR A 53 18.10 6.72 18.35
CA TYR A 53 18.61 6.97 16.99
C TYR A 53 19.25 8.34 16.91
N VAL A 54 20.46 8.39 16.39
CA VAL A 54 21.20 9.65 16.19
C VAL A 54 20.58 10.43 15.05
N LEU A 55 20.21 11.69 15.31
CA LEU A 55 19.66 12.59 14.31
C LEU A 55 20.73 13.54 13.73
N SER A 56 21.63 14.00 14.60
CA SER A 56 22.75 14.88 14.20
C SER A 56 23.94 14.67 15.11
N VAL A 57 25.13 14.98 14.59
CA VAL A 57 26.40 14.97 15.31
C VAL A 57 27.02 16.35 15.20
N GLY A 58 27.56 16.87 16.28
CA GLY A 58 28.17 18.20 16.32
C GLY A 58 29.17 18.35 17.45
N ASN A 59 29.86 19.48 17.47
CA ASN A 59 30.92 19.76 18.48
C ASN A 59 30.45 20.74 19.58
N GLU A 60 29.22 21.26 19.48
CA GLU A 60 28.70 22.24 20.45
C GLU A 60 27.76 21.60 21.45
N PRO A 61 28.02 21.75 22.78
CA PRO A 61 27.10 21.25 23.81
C PRO A 61 25.90 22.17 23.96
N LYS A 62 24.69 21.59 23.89
CA LYS A 62 23.41 22.29 24.13
C LYS A 62 23.04 22.36 25.63
N TYR A 63 23.71 21.58 26.44
CA TYR A 63 23.49 21.45 27.90
C TYR A 63 24.81 21.46 28.67
N PRO A 64 24.80 21.76 29.99
CA PRO A 64 26.01 21.69 30.84
C PRO A 64 26.67 20.30 30.73
N GLN A 65 27.95 20.30 30.45
CA GLN A 65 28.70 19.07 30.15
C GLN A 65 28.80 18.10 31.35
N ASP A 66 28.73 18.60 32.55
CA ASP A 66 28.74 17.83 33.82
C ASP A 66 27.48 16.95 33.99
N ARG A 67 26.37 17.35 33.39
CA ARG A 67 25.09 16.63 33.43
C ARG A 67 24.80 15.76 32.21
N MET A 68 25.65 15.82 31.19
CA MET A 68 25.46 15.11 29.94
C MET A 68 25.98 13.68 30.03
N LYS A 69 25.11 12.70 29.78
CA LYS A 69 25.46 11.28 29.74
C LYS A 69 26.15 10.93 28.44
N ALA A 70 26.90 9.83 28.43
CA ALA A 70 27.56 9.32 27.25
C ALA A 70 26.79 8.19 26.59
N ILE A 71 26.95 8.01 25.28
CA ILE A 71 26.53 6.83 24.56
C ILE A 71 27.29 5.61 25.08
N LEU A 72 26.59 4.50 25.32
CA LEU A 72 27.17 3.28 25.85
C LEU A 72 27.77 2.38 24.76
N ALA A 73 27.06 2.22 23.67
CA ALA A 73 27.47 1.38 22.55
C ALA A 73 26.70 1.72 21.27
N VAL A 74 27.26 1.37 20.12
CA VAL A 74 26.56 1.31 18.85
C VAL A 74 25.82 -0.02 18.76
N GLN A 75 24.56 0.00 18.40
CA GLN A 75 23.76 -1.21 18.24
C GLN A 75 24.07 -1.85 16.86
N LYS A 76 25.06 -2.73 16.84
CA LYS A 76 25.61 -3.34 15.61
C LYS A 76 24.57 -4.14 14.79
N ASP A 77 23.48 -4.59 15.42
CA ASP A 77 22.41 -5.38 14.78
C ASP A 77 21.21 -4.54 14.30
N ALA A 78 21.23 -3.23 14.48
CA ALA A 78 20.17 -2.35 13.98
C ALA A 78 20.46 -1.84 12.56
N ALA A 79 19.39 -1.60 11.80
CA ALA A 79 19.49 -0.95 10.51
C ALA A 79 19.90 0.52 10.68
N THR A 80 20.83 0.98 9.85
CA THR A 80 21.22 2.40 9.78
C THR A 80 20.23 3.16 8.90
N VAL A 81 19.79 4.32 9.35
CA VAL A 81 18.89 5.18 8.58
C VAL A 81 19.70 6.21 7.80
N GLU A 82 19.49 6.30 6.51
CA GLU A 82 20.11 7.31 5.65
C GLU A 82 19.68 8.72 6.08
N THR A 83 20.59 9.69 5.98
CA THR A 83 20.32 11.09 6.38
C THR A 83 19.10 11.68 5.65
N LYS A 84 18.92 11.34 4.35
CA LYS A 84 17.77 11.77 3.55
C LYS A 84 16.46 11.20 4.08
N LEU A 85 16.45 9.94 4.54
CA LEU A 85 15.29 9.30 5.16
C LEU A 85 14.97 9.90 6.54
N ILE A 86 15.97 10.35 7.30
CA ILE A 86 15.75 11.09 8.55
C ILE A 86 15.04 12.43 8.25
N ALA A 87 15.48 13.16 7.24
CA ALA A 87 14.83 14.39 6.80
C ALA A 87 13.38 14.15 6.35
N LEU A 88 13.14 13.03 5.64
CA LEU A 88 11.79 12.58 5.27
C LEU A 88 10.94 12.26 6.50
N ALA A 89 11.51 11.55 7.51
CA ALA A 89 10.81 11.25 8.76
C ALA A 89 10.43 12.52 9.53
N ALA A 90 11.32 13.51 9.58
CA ALA A 90 11.05 14.79 10.22
C ALA A 90 9.90 15.54 9.51
N TRP A 91 9.87 15.52 8.18
CA TRP A 91 8.75 16.07 7.41
C TRP A 91 7.45 15.28 7.65
N MET A 92 7.50 13.94 7.66
CA MET A 92 6.34 13.10 7.94
C MET A 92 5.76 13.36 9.33
N ARG A 93 6.62 13.52 10.35
CA ARG A 93 6.20 13.92 11.70
C ARG A 93 5.38 15.21 11.67
N HIS A 94 5.92 16.24 11.04
CA HIS A 94 5.28 17.56 10.97
C HIS A 94 3.98 17.50 10.15
N THR A 95 4.02 16.83 9.00
CA THR A 95 2.93 16.79 8.03
C THR A 95 1.74 15.96 8.52
N TYR A 96 2.00 14.79 9.10
CA TYR A 96 0.94 13.83 9.47
C TYR A 96 0.67 13.74 10.97
N GLY A 97 1.28 14.59 11.80
CA GLY A 97 1.02 14.65 13.22
C GLY A 97 1.38 13.35 13.95
N SER A 98 2.61 12.87 13.76
CA SER A 98 3.15 11.71 14.49
C SER A 98 4.31 12.10 15.38
N THR A 99 4.78 11.18 16.23
CA THR A 99 6.04 11.38 16.92
C THR A 99 7.21 11.09 15.97
N MET A 100 8.38 11.68 16.25
CA MET A 100 9.59 11.44 15.44
C MET A 100 9.97 9.97 15.40
N ILE A 101 9.82 9.25 16.52
CA ILE A 101 10.12 7.82 16.57
C ILE A 101 9.15 6.98 15.74
N GLN A 102 7.86 7.35 15.66
CA GLN A 102 6.89 6.67 14.79
C GLN A 102 7.26 6.89 13.32
N ALA A 103 7.60 8.14 12.96
CA ALA A 103 8.05 8.46 11.60
C ALA A 103 9.35 7.73 11.23
N LEU A 104 10.35 7.71 12.13
CA LEU A 104 11.60 6.95 11.92
C LEU A 104 11.35 5.46 11.75
N LYS A 105 10.50 4.86 12.59
CA LYS A 105 10.14 3.43 12.46
C LYS A 105 9.42 3.11 11.14
N THR A 106 8.78 4.10 10.54
CA THR A 106 8.12 3.94 9.23
C THR A 106 9.13 3.96 8.09
N VAL A 107 10.11 4.87 8.13
CA VAL A 107 11.15 4.97 7.10
C VAL A 107 12.28 3.96 7.28
N LEU A 108 12.41 3.36 8.47
CA LEU A 108 13.34 2.27 8.71
C LEU A 108 12.89 1.04 7.92
N PRO A 109 13.69 0.57 6.96
CA PRO A 109 13.25 -0.50 6.06
C PRO A 109 12.99 -1.83 6.79
N VAL A 110 13.74 -2.15 7.85
CA VAL A 110 13.55 -3.35 8.68
C VAL A 110 14.27 -3.20 10.01
N LYS A 111 13.72 -3.77 11.09
CA LYS A 111 14.35 -3.81 12.43
C LYS A 111 15.45 -4.88 12.57
N VAL A 112 15.61 -5.74 11.58
CA VAL A 112 16.50 -6.91 11.63
C VAL A 112 17.66 -6.69 10.65
N LYS A 113 18.88 -6.96 11.10
CA LYS A 113 20.05 -6.91 10.22
C LYS A 113 19.96 -7.97 9.13
N ALA A 114 20.21 -7.58 7.89
CA ALA A 114 20.33 -8.50 6.77
C ALA A 114 21.50 -9.45 7.03
N ARG A 115 21.27 -10.76 6.95
CA ARG A 115 22.30 -11.77 7.20
C ARG A 115 22.60 -12.63 5.98
N GLY A 116 21.78 -12.53 4.92
CA GLY A 116 21.83 -13.45 3.79
C GLY A 116 21.54 -14.90 4.22
N LYS A 117 21.57 -15.80 3.28
CA LYS A 117 21.61 -17.24 3.54
C LYS A 117 23.05 -17.66 3.50
N GLU A 118 23.67 -17.91 4.67
CA GLU A 118 24.99 -18.51 4.69
C GLU A 118 24.91 -19.92 4.13
N THR A 119 25.49 -20.14 2.98
CA THR A 119 25.82 -21.46 2.48
C THR A 119 27.26 -21.77 2.85
N ARG A 120 27.46 -22.90 3.47
CA ARG A 120 28.80 -23.40 3.81
C ARG A 120 29.17 -24.46 2.81
N GLU A 121 30.34 -24.30 2.21
CA GLU A 121 30.99 -25.31 1.38
C GLU A 121 32.28 -25.71 2.06
N ILE A 122 32.55 -27.01 2.11
CA ILE A 122 33.73 -27.58 2.68
C ILE A 122 34.60 -28.04 1.50
N ALA A 123 35.72 -27.34 1.31
CA ALA A 123 36.69 -27.62 0.25
C ALA A 123 37.92 -28.33 0.81
N LEU A 124 38.41 -29.36 0.13
CA LEU A 124 39.65 -30.05 0.42
C LEU A 124 40.84 -29.14 0.08
N LEU A 125 41.77 -28.94 1.04
CA LEU A 125 43.00 -28.18 0.85
C LEU A 125 44.23 -29.09 0.75
N ALA A 126 44.21 -30.22 1.50
CA ALA A 126 45.35 -31.13 1.56
C ALA A 126 45.53 -31.85 0.20
N ASP A 127 46.79 -32.00 -0.18
CA ASP A 127 47.16 -32.79 -1.35
C ASP A 127 46.89 -34.29 -1.16
N PRO A 128 46.83 -35.10 -2.23
CA PRO A 128 46.49 -36.51 -2.14
C PRO A 128 47.44 -37.33 -1.26
N ALA A 129 48.73 -37.04 -1.28
CA ALA A 129 49.73 -37.78 -0.49
C ALA A 129 49.50 -37.54 1.01
N ARG A 130 49.28 -36.29 1.40
CA ARG A 130 48.92 -35.92 2.79
C ARG A 130 47.59 -36.49 3.25
N CYS A 131 46.61 -36.60 2.33
CA CYS A 131 45.33 -37.22 2.61
C CYS A 131 45.47 -38.71 2.94
N GLU A 132 46.34 -39.46 2.25
CA GLU A 132 46.61 -40.87 2.53
C GLU A 132 47.26 -41.06 3.89
N GLU A 133 48.29 -40.26 4.24
CA GLU A 133 48.95 -40.26 5.55
C GLU A 133 47.92 -39.97 6.67
N LEU A 134 47.06 -38.96 6.47
CA LEU A 134 46.01 -38.61 7.42
C LEU A 134 44.99 -39.72 7.61
N LEU A 135 44.58 -40.39 6.51
CA LEU A 135 43.68 -41.53 6.59
C LEU A 135 44.23 -42.70 7.39
N GLU A 136 45.53 -43.04 7.23
CA GLU A 136 46.20 -44.06 8.04
C GLU A 136 46.24 -43.71 9.53
N ASN A 137 46.56 -42.43 9.82
CA ASN A 137 46.60 -41.91 11.19
C ASN A 137 45.19 -41.91 11.83
N TYR A 138 44.16 -41.50 11.09
CA TYR A 138 42.78 -41.50 11.57
C TYR A 138 42.25 -42.92 11.76
N ARG A 139 42.68 -43.91 10.92
CA ARG A 139 42.35 -45.34 11.11
C ARG A 139 42.97 -45.90 12.39
N LYS A 140 44.26 -45.60 12.65
CA LYS A 140 44.98 -46.02 13.89
C LYS A 140 44.32 -45.47 15.16
N LYS A 141 43.77 -44.21 15.09
CA LYS A 141 43.11 -43.55 16.20
C LYS A 141 41.59 -43.73 16.23
N ASN A 142 41.03 -44.54 15.32
CA ASN A 142 39.58 -44.85 15.21
C ASN A 142 38.69 -43.60 15.05
N TYR A 143 39.16 -42.54 14.35
CA TYR A 143 38.40 -41.30 14.12
C TYR A 143 37.41 -41.46 12.97
N LYS A 144 36.32 -42.22 13.15
CA LYS A 144 35.33 -42.61 12.12
C LYS A 144 34.72 -41.44 11.36
N ALA A 145 34.42 -40.29 12.05
CA ALA A 145 33.86 -39.11 11.45
C ALA A 145 34.82 -38.44 10.44
N ARG A 146 36.11 -38.29 10.84
CA ARG A 146 37.16 -37.68 10.01
C ARG A 146 37.45 -38.55 8.77
N ILE A 147 37.53 -39.87 8.93
CA ILE A 147 37.70 -40.84 7.83
C ILE A 147 36.55 -40.67 6.82
N ARG A 148 35.31 -40.64 7.29
CA ARG A 148 34.13 -40.51 6.44
C ARG A 148 34.14 -39.20 5.67
N LEU A 149 34.47 -38.10 6.34
CA LEU A 149 34.54 -36.78 5.69
C LEU A 149 35.69 -36.72 4.66
N LEU A 150 36.89 -37.17 5.02
CA LEU A 150 38.05 -37.11 4.12
C LEU A 150 37.85 -38.00 2.86
N ASN A 151 37.27 -39.20 3.02
CA ASN A 151 36.93 -40.04 1.87
C ASN A 151 35.88 -39.38 0.95
N ALA A 152 34.89 -38.70 1.53
CA ALA A 152 33.89 -37.97 0.74
C ALA A 152 34.49 -36.77 -0.02
N LEU A 153 35.44 -36.04 0.63
CA LEU A 153 36.14 -34.93 0.00
C LEU A 153 37.14 -35.38 -1.07
N LEU A 154 37.77 -36.57 -0.91
CA LEU A 154 38.58 -37.16 -1.97
C LEU A 154 37.76 -37.58 -3.20
N ALA A 155 36.52 -38.03 -2.99
CA ALA A 155 35.61 -38.35 -4.11
C ALA A 155 35.04 -37.09 -4.78
N GLN A 156 34.79 -36.05 -3.98
CA GLN A 156 34.28 -34.76 -4.45
C GLN A 156 34.98 -33.63 -3.66
N PRO A 157 35.91 -32.91 -4.25
CA PRO A 157 36.79 -31.95 -3.53
C PRO A 157 36.05 -30.78 -2.84
N VAL A 158 34.81 -30.50 -3.21
CA VAL A 158 33.95 -29.49 -2.59
C VAL A 158 32.59 -30.11 -2.24
N LEU A 159 32.22 -30.05 -0.97
CA LEU A 159 30.95 -30.58 -0.47
C LEU A 159 30.07 -29.48 0.13
N PRO A 160 28.76 -29.42 -0.18
CA PRO A 160 27.82 -28.53 0.47
C PRO A 160 27.67 -28.83 1.98
N GLY A 161 27.66 -27.79 2.83
CA GLY A 161 27.51 -27.94 4.28
C GLY A 161 26.35 -28.80 4.75
N PRO A 162 25.12 -28.73 4.16
CA PRO A 162 24.02 -29.63 4.47
C PRO A 162 24.32 -31.12 4.19
N VAL A 163 25.11 -31.44 3.19
CA VAL A 163 25.56 -32.82 2.92
C VAL A 163 26.47 -33.29 4.04
N VAL A 164 27.43 -32.46 4.43
CA VAL A 164 28.39 -32.78 5.48
C VAL A 164 27.70 -32.93 6.84
N SER A 165 26.80 -32.04 7.22
CA SER A 165 26.12 -32.07 8.51
C SER A 165 25.00 -33.13 8.58
N LYS A 166 24.12 -33.22 7.56
CA LYS A 166 22.94 -34.08 7.61
C LYS A 166 23.19 -35.51 7.08
N LYS A 167 23.90 -35.65 5.92
CA LYS A 167 24.15 -36.97 5.32
C LYS A 167 25.38 -37.65 5.94
N LEU A 168 26.50 -36.91 6.07
CA LEU A 168 27.72 -37.47 6.64
C LEU A 168 27.75 -37.39 8.18
N LYS A 169 26.81 -36.71 8.83
CA LYS A 169 26.69 -36.54 10.27
C LYS A 169 28.03 -36.09 10.93
N ILE A 170 28.66 -35.08 10.35
CA ILE A 170 29.91 -34.49 10.86
C ILE A 170 29.53 -33.30 11.75
N THR A 171 30.13 -33.25 12.95
CA THR A 171 29.96 -32.17 13.92
C THR A 171 30.78 -30.93 13.56
N ALA A 172 30.35 -29.75 14.05
CA ALA A 172 31.11 -28.50 13.85
C ALA A 172 32.53 -28.58 14.42
N ASP A 173 32.70 -29.21 15.57
CA ASP A 173 34.02 -29.38 16.21
C ASP A 173 34.98 -30.21 15.33
N THR A 174 34.44 -31.27 14.69
CA THR A 174 35.26 -32.07 13.76
C THR A 174 35.75 -31.27 12.57
N LEU A 175 34.88 -30.40 12.01
CA LEU A 175 35.21 -29.52 10.91
C LEU A 175 36.27 -28.50 11.32
N HIS A 176 36.10 -27.87 12.48
CA HIS A 176 37.01 -26.85 12.99
C HIS A 176 38.42 -27.41 13.23
N VAL A 177 38.54 -28.59 13.86
CA VAL A 177 39.82 -29.27 14.06
C VAL A 177 40.51 -29.64 12.74
N MET A 178 39.75 -30.05 11.72
CA MET A 178 40.34 -30.38 10.41
C MET A 178 40.69 -29.12 9.60
N GLU A 179 40.03 -28.02 9.82
CA GLU A 179 40.35 -26.69 9.28
C GLU A 179 41.62 -26.17 9.91
N GLU A 180 41.80 -26.21 11.25
CA GLU A 180 43.00 -25.83 11.96
C GLU A 180 44.22 -26.68 11.55
N GLN A 181 44.03 -27.95 11.20
CA GLN A 181 45.06 -28.83 10.67
C GLN A 181 45.42 -28.56 9.19
N GLY A 182 44.72 -27.60 8.55
CA GLY A 182 44.95 -27.26 7.16
C GLY A 182 44.50 -28.34 6.17
N VAL A 183 43.62 -29.26 6.59
CA VAL A 183 43.11 -30.37 5.74
C VAL A 183 42.02 -29.91 4.82
N LEU A 184 41.17 -29.00 5.30
CA LEU A 184 40.02 -28.45 4.57
C LEU A 184 39.88 -26.96 4.87
N GLU A 185 39.10 -26.29 4.04
CA GLU A 185 38.68 -24.90 4.18
C GLU A 185 37.15 -24.85 4.24
N ILE A 186 36.61 -24.12 5.22
CA ILE A 186 35.17 -23.83 5.31
C ILE A 186 34.89 -22.53 4.59
N ARG A 187 34.52 -22.59 3.33
CA ARG A 187 34.09 -21.43 2.54
C ARG A 187 32.67 -21.05 2.94
N ARG A 188 32.56 -19.85 3.49
CA ARG A 188 31.23 -19.27 3.81
C ARG A 188 30.86 -18.30 2.72
N THR A 189 29.90 -18.69 1.90
CA THR A 189 29.30 -17.80 0.90
C THR A 189 27.97 -17.32 1.43
N SER A 190 27.82 -16.01 1.56
CA SER A 190 26.53 -15.41 1.89
C SER A 190 25.81 -15.12 0.58
N THR A 191 24.77 -15.87 0.30
CA THR A 191 23.87 -15.61 -0.83
C THR A 191 22.61 -14.94 -0.32
N TRP A 192 22.22 -13.84 -0.95
CA TRP A 192 20.97 -13.17 -0.65
C TRP A 192 19.78 -14.06 -1.04
N ARG A 193 18.73 -14.01 -0.24
CA ARG A 193 17.45 -14.63 -0.61
C ARG A 193 16.85 -13.82 -1.72
N ASN A 194 16.86 -14.34 -2.96
CA ASN A 194 16.26 -13.65 -4.10
C ASN A 194 14.81 -14.12 -4.27
N PRO A 195 13.79 -13.23 -4.17
CA PRO A 195 12.40 -13.58 -4.42
C PRO A 195 12.07 -13.75 -5.89
N VAL A 196 12.96 -13.32 -6.77
CA VAL A 196 12.80 -13.41 -8.23
C VAL A 196 13.63 -14.60 -8.74
N SER A 197 13.00 -15.51 -9.48
CA SER A 197 13.73 -16.62 -10.11
C SER A 197 14.59 -16.13 -11.28
N ASP A 198 15.82 -16.60 -11.39
CA ASP A 198 16.74 -16.29 -12.50
C ASP A 198 16.27 -16.85 -13.87
N ALA A 199 15.11 -17.52 -13.89
CA ALA A 199 14.59 -18.26 -15.06
C ALA A 199 13.77 -17.39 -16.05
N ALA A 200 13.57 -16.10 -15.79
CA ALA A 200 12.88 -15.23 -16.73
C ALA A 200 13.77 -14.98 -17.97
N GLY A 201 13.45 -15.62 -19.07
CA GLY A 201 14.10 -15.35 -20.36
C GLY A 201 14.00 -13.87 -20.71
N ARG A 202 15.10 -13.27 -21.18
CA ARG A 202 15.11 -11.86 -21.60
C ARG A 202 14.19 -11.69 -22.81
N THR A 203 13.04 -11.09 -22.61
CA THR A 203 12.16 -10.63 -23.69
C THR A 203 12.20 -9.11 -23.67
N THR A 204 12.71 -8.51 -24.72
CA THR A 204 12.67 -7.04 -24.86
C THR A 204 11.21 -6.60 -24.96
N ALA A 205 10.84 -5.60 -24.18
CA ALA A 205 9.55 -4.93 -24.32
C ALA A 205 9.43 -4.40 -25.76
N GLY A 206 8.23 -4.41 -26.32
CA GLY A 206 7.98 -3.85 -27.67
C GLY A 206 8.37 -2.37 -27.72
N LYS A 207 8.62 -1.85 -28.91
CA LYS A 207 8.91 -0.42 -29.08
C LYS A 207 7.65 0.41 -28.78
N PRO A 208 7.79 1.60 -28.16
CA PRO A 208 6.69 2.54 -27.98
C PRO A 208 6.03 2.89 -29.32
N ASN A 209 4.70 3.00 -29.30
CA ASN A 209 3.99 3.59 -30.44
C ASN A 209 4.12 5.13 -30.41
N GLU A 210 3.62 5.82 -31.43
CA GLU A 210 3.74 7.28 -31.56
C GLU A 210 3.18 8.03 -30.32
N GLN A 211 2.02 7.60 -29.80
CA GLN A 211 1.43 8.24 -28.62
C GLN A 211 2.28 8.00 -27.37
N GLN A 212 2.77 6.80 -27.17
CA GLN A 212 3.63 6.47 -26.04
C GLN A 212 4.96 7.23 -26.13
N GLN A 213 5.54 7.32 -27.32
CA GLN A 213 6.78 8.06 -27.56
C GLN A 213 6.59 9.55 -27.28
N ALA A 214 5.49 10.15 -27.73
CA ALA A 214 5.18 11.55 -27.48
C ALA A 214 5.05 11.83 -25.96
N VAL A 215 4.48 10.90 -25.19
CA VAL A 215 4.41 11.01 -23.72
C VAL A 215 5.80 10.90 -23.08
N VAL A 216 6.64 9.95 -23.52
CA VAL A 216 8.02 9.83 -23.04
C VAL A 216 8.80 11.12 -23.29
N ASP A 217 8.75 11.65 -24.52
CA ASP A 217 9.48 12.87 -24.90
C ASP A 217 8.95 14.12 -24.15
N GLY A 218 7.63 14.18 -23.94
CA GLY A 218 7.02 15.24 -23.15
C GLY A 218 7.45 15.21 -21.68
N ILE A 219 7.53 14.04 -21.06
CA ILE A 219 8.01 13.86 -19.69
C ILE A 219 9.51 14.24 -19.59
N ARG A 220 10.33 13.82 -20.53
CA ARG A 220 11.76 14.20 -20.59
C ARG A 220 11.94 15.69 -20.62
N LYS A 221 11.18 16.38 -21.47
CA LYS A 221 11.20 17.83 -21.54
C LYS A 221 10.75 18.52 -20.25
N GLU A 222 9.77 17.94 -19.54
CA GLU A 222 9.35 18.43 -18.23
C GLU A 222 10.46 18.27 -17.18
N TRP A 223 11.21 17.18 -17.20
CA TRP A 223 12.35 16.93 -16.31
C TRP A 223 13.51 17.93 -16.52
N GLU A 224 13.78 18.28 -17.78
CA GLU A 224 14.78 19.32 -18.12
C GLU A 224 14.33 20.75 -17.74
N GLY A 225 13.03 20.97 -17.62
CA GLY A 225 12.42 22.26 -17.32
C GLY A 225 12.09 22.44 -15.82
N GLN A 226 10.82 22.33 -15.48
CA GLN A 226 10.32 22.57 -14.12
C GLN A 226 10.44 21.38 -13.19
N ASN A 227 10.65 20.19 -13.73
CA ASN A 227 10.73 18.91 -13.00
C ASN A 227 9.53 18.69 -12.07
N ARG A 228 8.33 19.05 -12.50
CA ARG A 228 7.10 18.78 -11.77
C ARG A 228 6.82 17.27 -11.75
N PRO A 229 6.13 16.75 -10.72
CA PRO A 229 5.59 15.40 -10.77
C PRO A 229 4.70 15.23 -12.01
N CYS A 230 4.90 14.14 -12.75
CA CYS A 230 4.18 13.88 -14.00
C CYS A 230 3.05 12.88 -13.76
N LEU A 231 1.83 13.21 -14.18
CA LEU A 231 0.67 12.32 -14.16
C LEU A 231 0.34 11.84 -15.57
N ILE A 232 0.39 10.53 -15.80
CA ILE A 232 -0.03 9.88 -17.04
C ILE A 232 -1.47 9.40 -16.87
N ARG A 233 -2.44 10.10 -17.47
CA ARG A 233 -3.80 9.62 -17.61
C ARG A 233 -3.90 8.78 -18.88
N GLY A 234 -4.01 7.47 -18.73
CA GLY A 234 -4.11 6.59 -19.88
C GLY A 234 -5.19 5.53 -19.69
N VAL A 235 -6.05 5.36 -20.70
CA VAL A 235 -7.10 4.34 -20.66
C VAL A 235 -6.55 2.96 -20.29
N THR A 236 -7.41 2.09 -19.77
CA THR A 236 -7.02 0.73 -19.43
C THR A 236 -6.50 0.00 -20.67
N GLY A 237 -5.26 -0.53 -20.62
CA GLY A 237 -4.63 -1.17 -21.78
C GLY A 237 -3.92 -0.22 -22.74
N SER A 238 -3.69 1.05 -22.39
CA SER A 238 -2.92 2.01 -23.20
C SER A 238 -1.41 1.75 -23.22
N GLY A 239 -0.91 0.82 -22.38
CA GLY A 239 0.52 0.49 -22.31
C GLY A 239 1.36 1.46 -21.46
N LYS A 240 0.79 2.07 -20.41
CA LYS A 240 1.53 2.92 -19.45
C LYS A 240 2.82 2.28 -18.93
N THR A 241 2.80 0.96 -18.70
CA THR A 241 3.97 0.23 -18.21
C THR A 241 5.16 0.33 -19.17
N LEU A 242 4.92 0.36 -20.48
CA LEU A 242 5.99 0.53 -21.46
C LEU A 242 6.61 1.93 -21.36
N VAL A 243 5.79 2.96 -21.18
CA VAL A 243 6.28 4.34 -20.94
C VAL A 243 7.16 4.38 -19.68
N TYR A 244 6.72 3.72 -18.59
CA TYR A 244 7.57 3.63 -17.39
C TYR A 244 8.90 2.97 -17.67
N MET A 245 8.92 1.84 -18.41
CA MET A 245 10.14 1.10 -18.72
C MET A 245 11.13 1.94 -19.54
N GLU A 246 10.64 2.72 -20.51
CA GLU A 246 11.48 3.65 -21.30
C GLU A 246 12.11 4.75 -20.45
N LEU A 247 11.33 5.34 -19.54
CA LEU A 247 11.81 6.36 -18.60
C LEU A 247 12.80 5.76 -17.59
N MET A 248 12.53 4.55 -17.10
CA MET A 248 13.42 3.82 -16.19
C MET A 248 14.77 3.50 -16.86
N GLU A 249 14.77 3.03 -18.13
CA GLU A 249 16.02 2.72 -18.84
C GLU A 249 16.91 3.95 -18.98
N GLN A 250 16.33 5.13 -19.23
CA GLN A 250 17.08 6.39 -19.26
C GLN A 250 17.77 6.65 -17.90
N VAL A 251 17.00 6.63 -16.80
CA VAL A 251 17.51 6.92 -15.45
C VAL A 251 18.59 5.89 -15.03
N LEU A 252 18.39 4.63 -15.38
CA LEU A 252 19.37 3.56 -15.15
C LEU A 252 20.65 3.75 -15.98
N SER A 253 20.54 4.29 -17.19
CA SER A 253 21.71 4.59 -18.04
C SER A 253 22.57 5.73 -17.46
N GLU A 254 21.97 6.61 -16.65
CA GLU A 254 22.65 7.65 -15.88
C GLU A 254 23.31 7.10 -14.58
N GLY A 255 23.19 5.80 -14.31
CA GLY A 255 23.73 5.15 -13.10
C GLY A 255 22.85 5.31 -11.86
N LYS A 256 21.67 5.93 -11.97
CA LYS A 256 20.75 6.15 -10.86
C LYS A 256 19.80 4.97 -10.64
N GLN A 257 19.09 4.97 -9.51
CA GLN A 257 18.18 3.90 -9.12
C GLN A 257 16.72 4.32 -9.21
N VAL A 258 15.82 3.32 -9.24
CA VAL A 258 14.39 3.49 -9.46
C VAL A 258 13.57 2.76 -8.41
N ILE A 259 12.53 3.42 -7.90
CA ILE A 259 11.47 2.79 -7.10
C ILE A 259 10.21 2.72 -7.95
N VAL A 260 9.58 1.54 -7.98
CA VAL A 260 8.28 1.34 -8.64
C VAL A 260 7.27 0.91 -7.58
N LEU A 261 6.30 1.78 -7.31
CA LEU A 261 5.20 1.47 -6.41
C LEU A 261 4.07 0.84 -7.20
N ILE A 262 3.69 -0.38 -6.80
CA ILE A 262 2.55 -1.12 -7.35
C ILE A 262 1.67 -1.52 -6.17
N PRO A 263 0.33 -1.36 -6.26
CA PRO A 263 -0.58 -1.83 -5.22
C PRO A 263 -0.40 -3.31 -4.93
N GLU A 264 -0.46 -3.72 -3.67
CA GLU A 264 -0.16 -5.09 -3.25
C GLU A 264 -0.99 -6.16 -3.99
N ILE A 265 -2.26 -5.84 -4.27
CA ILE A 265 -3.17 -6.71 -5.02
C ILE A 265 -2.75 -6.84 -6.50
N ALA A 266 -2.13 -5.81 -7.06
CA ALA A 266 -1.63 -5.80 -8.44
C ALA A 266 -0.18 -6.30 -8.57
N LEU A 267 0.50 -6.54 -7.45
CA LEU A 267 1.86 -7.09 -7.40
C LEU A 267 1.84 -8.61 -7.67
N THR A 268 1.33 -8.98 -8.82
CA THR A 268 1.26 -10.37 -9.26
C THR A 268 2.58 -10.80 -9.91
N TYR A 269 2.80 -12.12 -9.98
CA TYR A 269 3.96 -12.69 -10.64
C TYR A 269 4.11 -12.16 -12.08
N GLN A 270 3.01 -12.08 -12.84
CA GLN A 270 3.01 -11.60 -14.23
C GLN A 270 3.49 -10.14 -14.37
N ASN A 271 3.07 -9.25 -13.45
CA ASN A 271 3.52 -7.87 -13.50
C ASN A 271 5.00 -7.72 -13.15
N VAL A 272 5.46 -8.45 -12.14
CA VAL A 272 6.89 -8.46 -11.76
C VAL A 272 7.74 -9.09 -12.88
N GLU A 273 7.27 -10.17 -13.50
CA GLU A 273 7.95 -10.87 -14.58
C GLU A 273 8.23 -9.97 -15.78
N ARG A 274 7.31 -9.05 -16.14
CA ARG A 274 7.54 -8.06 -17.21
C ARG A 274 8.75 -7.18 -16.92
N PHE A 275 8.91 -6.69 -15.69
CA PHE A 275 10.09 -5.90 -15.32
C PHE A 275 11.36 -6.76 -15.26
N CYS A 276 11.25 -7.99 -14.78
CA CYS A 276 12.38 -8.92 -14.72
C CYS A 276 12.84 -9.34 -16.11
N ALA A 277 11.91 -9.52 -17.06
CA ALA A 277 12.24 -9.83 -18.44
C ALA A 277 13.03 -8.71 -19.13
N GLN A 278 12.70 -7.43 -18.83
CA GLN A 278 13.39 -6.26 -19.39
C GLN A 278 14.72 -5.98 -18.66
N PHE A 279 14.70 -5.95 -17.31
CA PHE A 279 15.80 -5.42 -16.51
C PHE A 279 16.67 -6.50 -15.83
N GLY A 280 16.25 -7.77 -15.88
CA GLY A 280 17.01 -8.91 -15.36
C GLY A 280 17.29 -8.82 -13.86
N THR A 281 18.53 -9.12 -13.47
CA THR A 281 18.99 -9.15 -12.06
C THR A 281 19.05 -7.78 -11.37
N ARG A 282 18.87 -6.68 -12.13
CA ARG A 282 18.79 -5.33 -11.58
C ARG A 282 17.52 -5.11 -10.73
N VAL A 283 16.51 -5.99 -10.86
CA VAL A 283 15.21 -5.88 -10.19
C VAL A 283 15.20 -6.65 -8.87
N THR A 284 14.63 -6.03 -7.85
CA THR A 284 14.20 -6.73 -6.65
C THR A 284 12.79 -6.32 -6.25
N VAL A 285 12.16 -7.17 -5.42
CA VAL A 285 10.76 -6.99 -5.00
C VAL A 285 10.65 -7.05 -3.48
N VAL A 286 9.79 -6.20 -2.93
CA VAL A 286 9.34 -6.31 -1.53
C VAL A 286 7.82 -6.41 -1.49
N ASN A 287 7.29 -7.25 -0.59
CA ASN A 287 5.84 -7.38 -0.40
C ASN A 287 5.53 -7.79 1.06
N SER A 288 4.25 -7.80 1.44
CA SER A 288 3.82 -8.16 2.81
C SER A 288 4.01 -9.62 3.17
N ARG A 289 4.09 -10.52 2.16
CA ARG A 289 4.25 -11.97 2.36
C ARG A 289 5.69 -12.37 2.69
N MET A 290 6.65 -11.45 2.51
CA MET A 290 8.05 -11.69 2.85
C MET A 290 8.28 -11.68 4.35
N THR A 291 9.13 -12.59 4.80
CA THR A 291 9.64 -12.57 6.18
C THR A 291 10.47 -11.30 6.45
N PRO A 292 10.59 -10.87 7.71
CA PRO A 292 11.46 -9.72 8.05
C PRO A 292 12.89 -9.87 7.53
N SER A 293 13.45 -11.09 7.56
CA SER A 293 14.82 -11.35 7.08
C SER A 293 14.94 -11.23 5.55
N GLU A 294 13.97 -11.76 4.79
CA GLU A 294 13.95 -11.62 3.33
C GLU A 294 13.86 -10.15 2.92
N ARG A 295 13.00 -9.39 3.61
CA ARG A 295 12.86 -7.95 3.37
C ARG A 295 14.14 -7.20 3.72
N ALA A 296 14.82 -7.56 4.83
CA ALA A 296 16.09 -6.98 5.21
C ALA A 296 17.18 -7.23 4.16
N ASP A 297 17.22 -8.44 3.60
CA ASP A 297 18.19 -8.79 2.55
C ASP A 297 17.97 -7.92 1.30
N GLN A 298 16.72 -7.68 0.87
CA GLN A 298 16.45 -6.84 -0.31
C GLN A 298 16.80 -5.36 -0.07
N MET A 299 16.50 -4.85 1.13
CA MET A 299 16.85 -3.47 1.49
C MET A 299 18.38 -3.27 1.57
N GLU A 300 19.11 -4.26 2.06
CA GLU A 300 20.58 -4.22 2.11
C GLU A 300 21.19 -4.28 0.70
N ARG A 301 20.65 -5.10 -0.21
CA ARG A 301 21.04 -5.12 -1.62
C ARG A 301 20.83 -3.76 -2.29
N ALA A 302 19.71 -3.10 -2.01
CA ALA A 302 19.44 -1.75 -2.50
C ALA A 302 20.44 -0.74 -1.95
N ARG A 303 20.74 -0.79 -0.64
CA ARG A 303 21.72 0.08 0.01
C ARG A 303 23.13 -0.06 -0.55
N ARG A 304 23.52 -1.28 -0.95
CA ARG A 304 24.82 -1.56 -1.57
C ARG A 304 24.89 -1.27 -3.05
N GLY A 305 23.76 -0.90 -3.68
CA GLY A 305 23.71 -0.72 -5.12
C GLY A 305 23.79 -2.03 -5.93
N GLU A 306 23.60 -3.20 -5.28
CA GLU A 306 23.60 -4.50 -5.97
C GLU A 306 22.35 -4.68 -6.85
N VAL A 307 21.29 -3.91 -6.58
CA VAL A 307 20.07 -3.81 -7.38
C VAL A 307 19.78 -2.35 -7.65
N SER A 308 19.22 -2.07 -8.82
CA SER A 308 18.94 -0.72 -9.27
C SER A 308 17.44 -0.41 -9.30
N ILE A 309 16.57 -1.42 -9.19
CA ILE A 309 15.13 -1.27 -9.23
C ILE A 309 14.51 -1.98 -8.02
N MET A 310 13.72 -1.25 -7.24
CA MET A 310 12.90 -1.80 -6.16
C MET A 310 11.42 -1.72 -6.54
N ILE A 311 10.75 -2.87 -6.65
CA ILE A 311 9.30 -2.93 -6.91
C ILE A 311 8.58 -3.34 -5.62
N GLY A 312 7.48 -2.68 -5.31
CA GLY A 312 6.68 -3.08 -4.16
C GLY A 312 5.51 -2.14 -3.83
N PRO A 313 4.78 -2.42 -2.74
CA PRO A 313 3.72 -1.56 -2.27
C PRO A 313 4.30 -0.27 -1.64
N ARG A 314 3.46 0.54 -1.03
CA ARG A 314 3.87 1.83 -0.42
C ARG A 314 5.13 1.76 0.47
N SER A 315 5.43 0.60 1.08
CA SER A 315 6.63 0.43 1.90
C SER A 315 7.94 0.39 1.10
N ALA A 316 7.89 0.07 -0.19
CA ALA A 316 9.06 0.13 -1.08
C ALA A 316 9.58 1.57 -1.25
N LEU A 317 8.70 2.56 -0.98
CA LEU A 317 9.07 3.98 -1.01
C LEU A 317 10.25 4.32 -0.08
N PHE A 318 10.55 3.51 0.90
CA PHE A 318 11.65 3.73 1.86
C PHE A 318 12.89 2.88 1.54
N ALA A 319 13.03 2.33 0.33
CA ALA A 319 14.24 1.63 -0.08
C ALA A 319 15.46 2.56 0.03
N PRO A 320 16.55 2.14 0.71
CA PRO A 320 17.69 2.99 0.99
C PRO A 320 18.66 3.03 -0.20
N PHE A 321 18.21 3.52 -1.33
CA PHE A 321 19.02 3.73 -2.50
C PHE A 321 20.00 4.90 -2.30
N PRO A 322 21.28 4.77 -2.65
CA PRO A 322 22.27 5.84 -2.51
C PRO A 322 22.05 7.00 -3.50
N ASP A 323 21.57 6.72 -4.70
CA ASP A 323 21.34 7.74 -5.75
C ASP A 323 20.00 7.48 -6.49
N LEU A 324 18.91 7.81 -5.81
CA LEU A 324 17.56 7.64 -6.36
C LEU A 324 17.29 8.68 -7.46
N GLY A 325 16.96 8.21 -8.67
CA GLY A 325 16.65 9.08 -9.82
C GLY A 325 15.18 9.15 -10.20
N LEU A 326 14.39 8.11 -9.90
CA LEU A 326 12.99 8.06 -10.33
C LEU A 326 12.12 7.29 -9.34
N ILE A 327 10.93 7.81 -9.06
CA ILE A 327 9.85 7.11 -8.38
C ILE A 327 8.66 7.00 -9.33
N VAL A 328 8.28 5.77 -9.66
CA VAL A 328 7.08 5.46 -10.44
C VAL A 328 5.97 5.03 -9.49
N ILE A 329 4.75 5.54 -9.66
CA ILE A 329 3.55 5.14 -8.92
C ILE A 329 2.52 4.65 -9.93
N ASP A 330 2.34 3.35 -10.02
CA ASP A 330 1.30 2.76 -10.86
C ASP A 330 -0.03 2.70 -10.11
N GLU A 331 -1.14 2.83 -10.84
CA GLU A 331 -2.50 2.92 -10.28
C GLU A 331 -2.59 3.93 -9.12
N GLU A 332 -2.18 5.18 -9.37
CA GLU A 332 -2.02 6.27 -8.38
C GLU A 332 -3.25 6.44 -7.48
N HIS A 333 -4.45 6.21 -8.01
CA HIS A 333 -5.73 6.35 -7.31
C HIS A 333 -5.99 5.29 -6.22
N GLU A 334 -5.12 4.31 -6.07
CA GLU A 334 -5.35 3.21 -5.14
C GLU A 334 -5.35 3.64 -3.67
N THR A 335 -6.42 3.28 -2.98
CA THR A 335 -6.59 3.63 -1.56
C THR A 335 -5.54 3.01 -0.65
N SER A 336 -4.89 1.90 -1.08
CA SER A 336 -3.81 1.25 -0.34
C SER A 336 -2.54 2.09 -0.22
N TYR A 337 -2.40 3.17 -0.99
CA TYR A 337 -1.31 4.13 -0.87
C TYR A 337 -1.44 5.05 0.34
N LYS A 338 -2.63 5.18 0.94
CA LYS A 338 -2.82 5.82 2.25
C LYS A 338 -2.53 4.83 3.37
N SER A 339 -1.72 5.22 4.36
CA SER A 339 -1.48 4.43 5.57
C SER A 339 -2.64 4.54 6.55
N GLU A 340 -3.09 3.40 7.09
CA GLU A 340 -4.09 3.38 8.15
C GLU A 340 -3.50 3.48 9.57
N VAL A 341 -2.17 3.29 9.68
CA VAL A 341 -1.40 3.37 10.93
C VAL A 341 -0.59 4.67 10.97
N THR A 342 -0.41 5.20 12.17
CA THR A 342 0.40 6.42 12.37
C THR A 342 1.89 6.19 12.07
N PRO A 343 2.52 7.11 11.29
CA PRO A 343 1.93 8.26 10.61
C PRO A 343 1.02 7.83 9.47
N ARG A 344 -0.15 8.47 9.35
CA ARG A 344 -1.12 8.19 8.27
C ARG A 344 -0.70 8.84 6.97
N TYR A 345 0.49 8.52 6.48
CA TYR A 345 1.05 9.10 5.26
C TYR A 345 0.36 8.61 3.99
N HIS A 346 0.38 9.44 2.97
CA HIS A 346 0.02 9.04 1.60
C HIS A 346 1.28 8.86 0.77
N ALA A 347 1.40 7.72 0.06
CA ALA A 347 2.60 7.39 -0.70
C ALA A 347 2.91 8.43 -1.79
N ARG A 348 1.90 9.00 -2.48
CA ARG A 348 2.07 10.04 -3.49
C ARG A 348 2.76 11.28 -2.92
N GLU A 349 2.21 11.87 -1.85
CA GLU A 349 2.76 13.06 -1.20
C GLU A 349 4.18 12.80 -0.67
N THR A 350 4.37 11.62 -0.06
CA THR A 350 5.66 11.21 0.48
C THR A 350 6.69 10.96 -0.63
N ALA A 351 6.28 10.42 -1.78
CA ALA A 351 7.13 10.24 -2.95
C ALA A 351 7.57 11.58 -3.54
N VAL A 352 6.64 12.54 -3.69
CA VAL A 352 6.97 13.89 -4.16
C VAL A 352 7.95 14.58 -3.21
N ARG A 353 7.71 14.47 -1.89
CA ARG A 353 8.64 15.02 -0.89
C ARG A 353 9.99 14.33 -0.93
N ARG A 354 10.02 13.00 -1.02
CA ARG A 354 11.26 12.24 -1.12
C ARG A 354 12.05 12.62 -2.37
N ALA A 355 11.40 12.68 -3.52
CA ALA A 355 12.01 13.08 -4.78
C ALA A 355 12.62 14.48 -4.69
N GLY A 356 11.93 15.44 -4.06
CA GLY A 356 12.49 16.78 -3.83
C GLY A 356 13.72 16.81 -2.95
N LEU A 357 13.83 15.90 -1.95
CA LEU A 357 15.02 15.76 -1.10
C LEU A 357 16.21 15.08 -1.82
N GLU A 358 15.93 14.28 -2.83
CA GLU A 358 16.92 13.48 -3.56
C GLU A 358 17.19 13.95 -4.98
N HIS A 359 16.53 15.04 -5.43
CA HIS A 359 16.57 15.55 -6.81
C HIS A 359 16.16 14.48 -7.84
N ALA A 360 15.23 13.62 -7.46
CA ALA A 360 14.66 12.57 -8.30
C ALA A 360 13.40 13.06 -9.04
N HIS A 361 12.96 12.28 -10.02
CA HIS A 361 11.73 12.50 -10.75
C HIS A 361 10.58 11.68 -10.15
N VAL A 362 9.33 12.11 -10.38
CA VAL A 362 8.13 11.36 -10.02
C VAL A 362 7.23 11.21 -11.24
N VAL A 363 6.87 9.98 -11.55
CA VAL A 363 5.91 9.65 -12.61
C VAL A 363 4.80 8.80 -12.01
N MET A 364 3.57 9.25 -12.16
CA MET A 364 2.38 8.59 -11.68
C MET A 364 1.51 8.18 -12.86
N GLY A 365 0.85 7.04 -12.77
CA GLY A 365 -0.06 6.64 -13.82
C GLY A 365 -1.35 6.05 -13.31
N SER A 366 -2.43 6.37 -14.00
CA SER A 366 -3.75 5.83 -13.74
C SER A 366 -4.64 5.92 -14.98
N ALA A 367 -5.60 4.99 -15.09
CA ALA A 367 -6.70 5.14 -16.04
C ALA A 367 -7.78 6.08 -15.48
N THR A 368 -7.90 6.11 -14.18
CA THR A 368 -8.88 6.87 -13.41
C THR A 368 -8.17 7.59 -12.27
N PRO A 369 -7.36 8.63 -12.56
CA PRO A 369 -6.61 9.35 -11.54
C PRO A 369 -7.47 9.78 -10.36
N SER A 370 -6.88 9.94 -9.19
CA SER A 370 -7.59 10.56 -8.07
C SER A 370 -7.98 12.00 -8.40
N VAL A 371 -9.10 12.45 -7.85
CA VAL A 371 -9.54 13.85 -8.01
C VAL A 371 -8.48 14.80 -7.46
N ASP A 372 -7.81 14.43 -6.38
CA ASP A 372 -6.70 15.20 -5.79
C ASP A 372 -5.53 15.36 -6.79
N ALA A 373 -5.10 14.29 -7.47
CA ALA A 373 -4.00 14.36 -8.45
C ALA A 373 -4.40 15.15 -9.70
N SER A 374 -5.65 15.01 -10.16
CA SER A 374 -6.15 15.80 -11.30
C SER A 374 -6.28 17.28 -10.98
N TYR A 375 -6.69 17.60 -9.74
CA TYR A 375 -6.72 18.98 -9.27
C TYR A 375 -5.32 19.57 -9.16
N ALA A 376 -4.32 18.79 -8.76
CA ALA A 376 -2.91 19.21 -8.78
C ALA A 376 -2.40 19.51 -10.21
N CYS A 377 -2.91 18.79 -11.21
CA CYS A 377 -2.65 19.13 -12.62
C CYS A 377 -3.35 20.41 -13.06
N GLU A 378 -4.63 20.59 -12.66
CA GLU A 378 -5.41 21.80 -12.97
C GLU A 378 -4.74 23.06 -12.40
N THR A 379 -4.20 22.98 -11.18
CA THR A 379 -3.49 24.09 -10.52
C THR A 379 -2.03 24.26 -10.96
N GLY A 380 -1.52 23.39 -11.83
CA GLY A 380 -0.15 23.45 -12.35
C GLY A 380 0.92 22.88 -11.41
N ALA A 381 0.54 22.29 -10.28
CA ALA A 381 1.49 21.61 -9.38
C ALA A 381 2.05 20.30 -9.99
N TYR A 382 1.26 19.63 -10.83
CA TYR A 382 1.66 18.44 -11.59
C TYR A 382 1.55 18.69 -13.09
N ALA A 383 2.35 18.00 -13.89
CA ALA A 383 2.25 17.98 -15.35
C ALA A 383 1.37 16.80 -15.81
N LEU A 384 0.39 17.07 -16.69
CA LEU A 384 -0.54 16.04 -17.20
C LEU A 384 -0.15 15.58 -18.59
N PHE A 385 -0.06 14.25 -18.76
CA PHE A 385 0.13 13.57 -20.05
C PHE A 385 -1.04 12.62 -20.30
N ARG A 386 -1.52 12.51 -21.56
CA ARG A 386 -2.71 11.72 -21.91
C ARG A 386 -2.38 10.59 -22.88
N MET A 387 -3.01 9.45 -22.66
CA MET A 387 -2.97 8.28 -23.54
C MET A 387 -4.41 7.78 -23.72
N ASP A 388 -5.10 8.32 -24.73
CA ASP A 388 -6.54 8.15 -24.89
C ASP A 388 -6.91 6.90 -25.73
N ALA A 389 -5.93 6.20 -26.33
CA ALA A 389 -6.14 4.97 -27.11
C ALA A 389 -5.56 3.75 -26.40
N ARG A 390 -6.22 2.59 -26.57
CA ARG A 390 -5.66 1.28 -26.18
C ARG A 390 -4.50 0.90 -27.11
N TYR A 391 -3.55 0.15 -26.58
CA TYR A 391 -2.49 -0.43 -27.40
C TYR A 391 -3.12 -1.35 -28.46
N GLY A 392 -2.68 -1.23 -29.73
CA GLY A 392 -3.24 -1.99 -30.85
C GLY A 392 -4.60 -1.47 -31.33
N ASN A 393 -5.04 -0.28 -30.95
CA ASN A 393 -6.32 0.33 -31.34
C ASN A 393 -7.57 -0.54 -31.08
N VAL A 394 -7.53 -1.40 -30.07
CA VAL A 394 -8.66 -2.23 -29.66
C VAL A 394 -9.77 -1.32 -29.11
N ALA A 395 -11.00 -1.48 -29.61
CA ALA A 395 -12.15 -0.70 -29.19
C ALA A 395 -12.43 -0.87 -27.67
N LEU A 396 -12.93 0.19 -27.05
CA LEU A 396 -13.44 0.10 -25.69
C LEU A 396 -14.71 -0.78 -25.66
N PRO A 397 -14.97 -1.52 -24.56
CA PRO A 397 -16.15 -2.36 -24.44
C PRO A 397 -17.42 -1.52 -24.45
N SER A 398 -18.50 -2.04 -25.05
CA SER A 398 -19.83 -1.45 -24.92
C SER A 398 -20.38 -1.65 -23.51
N VAL A 399 -21.08 -0.66 -23.00
CA VAL A 399 -21.62 -0.72 -21.64
C VAL A 399 -23.14 -0.55 -21.66
N TRP A 400 -23.83 -1.42 -20.92
CA TRP A 400 -25.27 -1.35 -20.68
C TRP A 400 -25.52 -1.06 -19.20
N ILE A 401 -26.30 -0.03 -18.91
CA ILE A 401 -26.78 0.25 -17.55
C ILE A 401 -28.15 -0.44 -17.39
N ALA A 402 -28.23 -1.37 -16.44
CA ALA A 402 -29.47 -2.05 -16.10
C ALA A 402 -30.10 -1.39 -14.87
N ASP A 403 -31.29 -0.79 -15.06
CA ASP A 403 -32.08 -0.21 -13.98
C ASP A 403 -32.79 -1.31 -13.18
N MET A 404 -32.32 -1.59 -11.99
CA MET A 404 -32.87 -2.62 -11.12
C MET A 404 -34.25 -2.25 -10.55
N ARG A 405 -34.66 -0.99 -10.64
CA ARG A 405 -36.02 -0.54 -10.28
C ARG A 405 -37.04 -1.02 -11.33
N GLU A 406 -36.70 -0.86 -12.60
CA GLU A 406 -37.54 -1.36 -13.71
C GLU A 406 -37.61 -2.89 -13.71
N GLU A 407 -36.48 -3.57 -13.47
CA GLU A 407 -36.44 -5.03 -13.33
C GLU A 407 -37.41 -5.51 -12.22
N LEU A 408 -37.41 -4.82 -11.07
CA LEU A 408 -38.36 -5.14 -9.99
C LEU A 408 -39.80 -4.89 -10.37
N GLN A 409 -40.13 -3.81 -11.11
CA GLN A 409 -41.46 -3.50 -11.61
C GLN A 409 -41.97 -4.54 -12.61
N MET A 410 -41.06 -5.07 -13.45
CA MET A 410 -41.33 -6.16 -14.39
C MET A 410 -41.42 -7.54 -13.69
N GLY A 411 -41.31 -7.58 -12.36
CA GLY A 411 -41.39 -8.81 -11.55
C GLY A 411 -40.08 -9.58 -11.39
N ASN A 412 -38.97 -9.09 -11.93
CA ASN A 412 -37.66 -9.73 -11.71
C ASN A 412 -37.14 -9.39 -10.32
N ARG A 413 -37.18 -10.37 -9.43
CA ARG A 413 -36.64 -10.30 -8.06
C ARG A 413 -35.23 -10.93 -7.94
N SER A 414 -34.65 -11.37 -9.06
CA SER A 414 -33.33 -11.96 -9.14
C SER A 414 -32.23 -10.92 -8.83
N ILE A 415 -31.06 -11.40 -8.39
CA ILE A 415 -29.86 -10.58 -8.26
C ILE A 415 -29.32 -10.16 -9.65
N LEU A 416 -29.62 -10.96 -10.69
CA LEU A 416 -29.21 -10.69 -12.06
C LEU A 416 -30.37 -10.07 -12.84
N SER A 417 -30.09 -8.96 -13.55
CA SER A 417 -31.01 -8.35 -14.50
C SER A 417 -31.28 -9.29 -15.69
N GLY A 418 -32.39 -9.10 -16.36
CA GLY A 418 -32.73 -9.86 -17.56
C GLY A 418 -31.64 -9.76 -18.63
N LYS A 419 -31.16 -8.52 -18.87
CA LYS A 419 -30.06 -8.28 -19.83
C LYS A 419 -28.76 -9.02 -19.48
N LEU A 420 -28.35 -8.98 -18.23
CA LEU A 420 -27.13 -9.69 -17.81
C LEU A 420 -27.27 -11.22 -17.98
N ARG A 421 -28.44 -11.77 -17.65
CA ARG A 421 -28.71 -13.21 -17.83
C ARG A 421 -28.63 -13.62 -19.29
N GLU A 422 -29.29 -12.89 -20.18
CA GLU A 422 -29.24 -13.10 -21.63
C GLU A 422 -27.82 -13.10 -22.16
N GLU A 423 -27.03 -12.11 -21.74
CA GLU A 423 -25.64 -11.98 -22.20
C GLU A 423 -24.71 -13.07 -21.62
N ILE A 424 -24.94 -13.54 -20.40
CA ILE A 424 -24.23 -14.72 -19.84
C ILE A 424 -24.52 -15.96 -20.68
N GLU A 425 -25.81 -16.24 -20.99
CA GLU A 425 -26.18 -17.40 -21.83
C GLU A 425 -25.46 -17.39 -23.18
N LYS A 426 -25.48 -16.24 -23.87
CA LYS A 426 -24.78 -16.06 -25.16
C LYS A 426 -23.27 -16.32 -25.06
N ARG A 427 -22.61 -15.93 -23.95
CA ARG A 427 -21.15 -16.15 -23.78
C ARG A 427 -20.83 -17.60 -23.47
N LEU A 428 -21.67 -18.27 -22.67
CA LEU A 428 -21.53 -19.69 -22.37
C LEU A 428 -21.67 -20.54 -23.62
N GLU A 429 -22.65 -20.22 -24.50
CA GLU A 429 -22.82 -20.89 -25.80
C GLU A 429 -21.60 -20.72 -26.70
N LYS A 430 -20.97 -19.55 -26.69
CA LYS A 430 -19.75 -19.25 -27.46
C LYS A 430 -18.46 -19.76 -26.80
N LYS A 431 -18.54 -20.39 -25.62
CA LYS A 431 -17.38 -20.81 -24.80
C LYS A 431 -16.47 -19.63 -24.46
N GLU A 432 -17.06 -18.48 -24.23
CA GLU A 432 -16.39 -17.27 -23.76
C GLU A 432 -16.54 -17.15 -22.24
N GLN A 433 -15.62 -16.40 -21.60
CA GLN A 433 -15.59 -16.28 -20.16
C GLN A 433 -16.30 -15.02 -19.68
N VAL A 434 -16.87 -15.09 -18.47
CA VAL A 434 -17.63 -14.05 -17.82
C VAL A 434 -17.01 -13.71 -16.46
N VAL A 435 -16.93 -12.43 -16.14
CA VAL A 435 -16.55 -11.94 -14.82
C VAL A 435 -17.75 -11.25 -14.17
N LEU A 436 -18.12 -11.68 -12.96
CA LEU A 436 -19.15 -11.04 -12.16
C LEU A 436 -18.51 -10.35 -10.95
N PHE A 437 -18.53 -9.04 -10.97
CA PHE A 437 -17.89 -8.19 -9.98
C PHE A 437 -18.90 -7.69 -8.95
N LEU A 438 -18.60 -7.89 -7.65
CA LEU A 438 -19.35 -7.30 -6.54
C LEU A 438 -18.42 -6.43 -5.70
N ASN A 439 -18.72 -5.16 -5.55
CA ASN A 439 -17.96 -4.32 -4.62
C ASN A 439 -18.44 -4.50 -3.18
N ARG A 440 -17.85 -5.45 -2.46
CA ARG A 440 -18.12 -5.68 -1.05
C ARG A 440 -16.88 -5.38 -0.19
N ARG A 441 -16.61 -4.09 0.06
CA ARG A 441 -15.74 -3.67 1.16
C ARG A 441 -16.55 -2.81 2.13
N GLY A 442 -16.67 -3.28 3.38
CA GLY A 442 -17.36 -2.60 4.46
C GLY A 442 -18.78 -3.10 4.70
N TYR A 443 -19.30 -2.84 5.88
CA TYR A 443 -20.71 -3.01 6.22
C TYR A 443 -21.53 -2.04 5.36
N ALA A 444 -22.26 -2.56 4.40
CA ALA A 444 -23.27 -1.79 3.70
C ALA A 444 -24.47 -1.59 4.64
N GLY A 445 -24.26 -0.76 5.66
CA GLY A 445 -25.31 -0.41 6.62
C GLY A 445 -26.25 0.68 6.13
N PHE A 446 -26.08 1.17 4.88
CA PHE A 446 -26.97 2.18 4.34
C PHE A 446 -28.34 1.58 4.01
N VAL A 447 -29.37 2.42 4.10
CA VAL A 447 -30.74 2.04 3.82
C VAL A 447 -31.21 2.70 2.54
N SER A 448 -31.67 1.87 1.58
CA SER A 448 -32.18 2.33 0.28
C SER A 448 -33.48 1.63 -0.10
N CYS A 449 -34.29 2.31 -0.89
CA CYS A 449 -35.52 1.77 -1.46
C CYS A 449 -35.20 1.10 -2.81
N ARG A 450 -35.56 -0.19 -2.94
CA ARG A 450 -35.37 -0.93 -4.19
C ARG A 450 -36.39 -0.57 -5.28
N ALA A 451 -37.53 0.05 -4.88
CA ALA A 451 -38.55 0.43 -5.82
C ALA A 451 -38.29 1.76 -6.55
N CYS A 452 -37.68 2.76 -5.83
CA CYS A 452 -37.45 4.07 -6.42
C CYS A 452 -36.01 4.55 -6.32
N GLY A 453 -35.12 3.77 -5.70
CA GLY A 453 -33.70 4.13 -5.51
C GLY A 453 -33.46 5.09 -4.33
N HIS A 454 -34.49 5.66 -3.68
CA HIS A 454 -34.28 6.62 -2.60
C HIS A 454 -33.32 6.08 -1.51
N VAL A 455 -32.30 6.85 -1.16
CA VAL A 455 -31.32 6.54 -0.09
C VAL A 455 -31.56 7.46 1.08
N MET A 456 -31.54 6.91 2.28
CA MET A 456 -31.61 7.70 3.51
C MET A 456 -30.30 8.44 3.72
N LYS A 457 -30.29 9.75 3.46
CA LYS A 457 -29.12 10.63 3.57
C LYS A 457 -29.21 11.58 4.75
N CYS A 458 -28.05 12.00 5.24
CA CYS A 458 -27.93 13.03 6.26
C CYS A 458 -28.24 14.41 5.67
N PRO A 459 -29.19 15.19 6.25
CA PRO A 459 -29.55 16.51 5.73
C PRO A 459 -28.43 17.56 5.84
N HIS A 460 -27.41 17.30 6.66
CA HIS A 460 -26.30 18.22 6.93
C HIS A 460 -25.03 17.91 6.13
N CYS A 461 -24.80 16.63 5.85
CA CYS A 461 -23.54 16.14 5.25
C CYS A 461 -23.70 15.50 3.87
N ASP A 462 -24.93 15.28 3.42
CA ASP A 462 -25.29 14.57 2.18
C ASP A 462 -24.67 13.17 2.01
N VAL A 463 -24.13 12.57 3.08
CA VAL A 463 -23.68 11.19 3.10
C VAL A 463 -24.80 10.26 3.54
N SER A 464 -24.74 8.99 3.13
CA SER A 464 -25.74 7.98 3.52
C SER A 464 -25.74 7.74 5.03
N LEU A 465 -26.93 7.56 5.60
CA LEU A 465 -27.10 7.17 7.00
C LEU A 465 -26.90 5.67 7.17
N THR A 466 -26.26 5.27 8.26
CA THR A 466 -26.01 3.87 8.61
C THR A 466 -27.08 3.35 9.56
N ALA A 467 -27.66 2.18 9.24
CA ALA A 467 -28.59 1.49 10.11
C ALA A 467 -27.85 0.81 11.29
N HIS A 468 -28.32 1.04 12.49
CA HIS A 468 -27.83 0.41 13.72
C HIS A 468 -28.86 -0.55 14.31
N ASN A 469 -28.38 -1.53 15.08
CA ASN A 469 -29.24 -2.55 15.71
C ASN A 469 -30.22 -1.99 16.73
N ASN A 470 -30.03 -0.73 17.17
CA ASN A 470 -30.93 -0.01 18.07
C ASN A 470 -32.15 0.62 17.38
N GLY A 471 -32.37 0.33 16.09
CA GLY A 471 -33.48 0.87 15.32
C GLY A 471 -33.30 2.33 14.88
N LYS A 472 -32.08 2.85 14.89
CA LYS A 472 -31.76 4.20 14.44
C LYS A 472 -30.89 4.18 13.17
N LEU A 473 -31.03 5.24 12.39
CA LEU A 473 -30.13 5.61 11.29
C LEU A 473 -29.23 6.75 11.77
N VAL A 474 -27.92 6.61 11.62
CA VAL A 474 -26.93 7.52 12.18
C VAL A 474 -25.97 8.05 11.11
N CYS A 475 -25.66 9.33 11.15
CA CYS A 475 -24.60 9.94 10.36
C CYS A 475 -23.27 9.89 11.14
N HIS A 476 -22.28 9.20 10.58
CA HIS A 476 -20.95 9.08 11.21
C HIS A 476 -20.01 10.29 10.99
N TYR A 477 -20.52 11.36 10.33
CA TYR A 477 -19.79 12.64 10.23
C TYR A 477 -20.22 13.64 11.31
N CYS A 478 -21.52 13.86 11.43
CA CYS A 478 -22.03 14.91 12.34
C CYS A 478 -22.79 14.39 13.56
N GLY A 479 -23.08 13.08 13.62
CA GLY A 479 -23.83 12.46 14.71
C GLY A 479 -25.37 12.63 14.57
N TYR A 480 -25.87 13.12 13.43
CA TYR A 480 -27.34 13.20 13.21
C TYR A 480 -27.97 11.82 13.29
N GLU A 481 -29.08 11.71 14.03
CA GLU A 481 -29.83 10.46 14.20
C GLU A 481 -31.29 10.65 13.79
N THR A 482 -31.87 9.60 13.19
CA THR A 482 -33.31 9.51 12.90
C THR A 482 -33.77 8.06 13.10
N PRO A 483 -35.05 7.81 13.43
CA PRO A 483 -35.58 6.45 13.49
C PRO A 483 -35.45 5.72 12.17
N GLN A 484 -35.29 4.40 12.23
CA GLN A 484 -35.33 3.55 11.03
C GLN A 484 -36.75 3.54 10.45
N VAL A 485 -36.83 3.67 9.13
CA VAL A 485 -38.10 3.68 8.42
C VAL A 485 -38.47 2.29 7.91
N HIS A 486 -39.76 1.95 7.89
CA HIS A 486 -40.31 0.68 7.39
C HIS A 486 -40.99 0.82 6.02
N ALA A 487 -41.26 2.07 5.63
CA ALA A 487 -41.75 2.43 4.30
C ALA A 487 -40.93 3.58 3.73
N CYS A 488 -40.72 3.58 2.44
CA CYS A 488 -39.93 4.61 1.77
C CYS A 488 -40.62 6.00 1.91
N PRO A 489 -39.90 7.02 2.44
CA PRO A 489 -40.49 8.35 2.58
C PRO A 489 -40.78 9.03 1.23
N SER A 490 -40.15 8.57 0.14
CA SER A 490 -40.32 9.13 -1.21
C SER A 490 -41.49 8.48 -1.98
N CYS A 491 -41.63 7.15 -1.92
CA CYS A 491 -42.61 6.43 -2.76
C CYS A 491 -43.57 5.52 -1.98
N GLY A 492 -43.49 5.47 -0.64
CA GLY A 492 -44.33 4.64 0.20
C GLY A 492 -44.07 3.13 0.14
N SER A 493 -43.14 2.68 -0.69
CA SER A 493 -42.83 1.25 -0.89
C SER A 493 -42.27 0.57 0.37
N PRO A 494 -42.72 -0.67 0.70
CA PRO A 494 -42.15 -1.43 1.79
C PRO A 494 -40.76 -2.04 1.45
N TYR A 495 -40.30 -1.94 0.20
CA TYR A 495 -39.00 -2.47 -0.24
C TYR A 495 -37.83 -1.53 0.10
N ILE A 496 -37.83 -0.99 1.32
CA ILE A 496 -36.74 -0.16 1.85
C ILE A 496 -35.94 -0.95 2.91
N GLY A 497 -34.62 -0.96 2.79
CA GLY A 497 -33.76 -1.70 3.73
C GLY A 497 -32.30 -1.75 3.30
N GLY A 498 -31.48 -2.44 4.08
CA GLY A 498 -30.08 -2.67 3.77
C GLY A 498 -29.89 -3.70 2.64
N PHE A 499 -28.78 -3.58 1.91
CA PHE A 499 -28.38 -4.56 0.88
C PHE A 499 -27.61 -5.73 1.53
N CYS A 500 -28.06 -6.98 1.33
CA CYS A 500 -27.54 -8.16 2.04
C CYS A 500 -26.89 -9.23 1.15
N ALA A 501 -26.71 -9.03 -0.17
CA ALA A 501 -26.14 -10.06 -1.03
C ALA A 501 -24.61 -10.17 -0.88
N GLY A 502 -24.11 -11.40 -0.63
CA GLY A 502 -22.69 -11.73 -0.61
C GLY A 502 -22.27 -12.55 -1.83
N THR A 503 -20.95 -12.64 -2.09
CA THR A 503 -20.38 -13.44 -3.19
C THR A 503 -20.82 -14.89 -3.17
N GLN A 504 -20.95 -15.50 -1.97
CA GLN A 504 -21.46 -16.86 -1.80
C GLN A 504 -22.91 -17.00 -2.26
N GLN A 505 -23.78 -16.03 -1.94
CA GLN A 505 -25.17 -16.05 -2.37
C GLN A 505 -25.29 -15.84 -3.88
N ILE A 506 -24.44 -15.00 -4.46
CA ILE A 506 -24.34 -14.79 -5.91
C ILE A 506 -23.92 -16.09 -6.59
N GLU A 507 -22.89 -16.77 -6.08
CA GLU A 507 -22.43 -18.05 -6.59
C GLU A 507 -23.54 -19.11 -6.61
N GLN A 508 -24.31 -19.22 -5.52
CA GLN A 508 -25.44 -20.16 -5.43
C GLN A 508 -26.53 -19.82 -6.46
N ASN A 509 -26.85 -18.55 -6.63
CA ASN A 509 -27.84 -18.12 -7.62
C ASN A 509 -27.38 -18.38 -9.06
N VAL A 510 -26.11 -18.07 -9.37
CA VAL A 510 -25.53 -18.32 -10.69
C VAL A 510 -25.51 -19.81 -11.02
N LYS A 511 -25.12 -20.68 -10.08
CA LYS A 511 -25.15 -22.14 -10.25
C LYS A 511 -26.58 -22.68 -10.45
N LYS A 512 -27.59 -22.07 -9.84
CA LYS A 512 -29.01 -22.46 -10.06
C LYS A 512 -29.51 -22.03 -11.45
N LEU A 513 -29.11 -20.82 -11.91
CA LEU A 513 -29.54 -20.29 -13.21
C LEU A 513 -28.79 -20.97 -14.37
N PHE A 514 -27.52 -21.29 -14.18
CA PHE A 514 -26.62 -21.87 -15.19
C PHE A 514 -25.98 -23.17 -14.67
N PRO A 515 -26.74 -24.27 -14.54
CA PRO A 515 -26.24 -25.48 -13.86
C PRO A 515 -25.11 -26.20 -14.63
N LYS A 516 -24.90 -25.88 -15.90
CA LYS A 516 -23.81 -26.43 -16.72
C LYS A 516 -22.53 -25.58 -16.67
N ALA A 517 -22.59 -24.36 -16.14
CA ALA A 517 -21.44 -23.47 -16.08
C ALA A 517 -20.49 -23.85 -14.94
N ARG A 518 -19.20 -23.84 -15.21
CA ARG A 518 -18.15 -24.00 -14.22
C ARG A 518 -17.88 -22.65 -13.57
N VAL A 519 -18.23 -22.54 -12.29
CA VAL A 519 -18.17 -21.25 -11.56
C VAL A 519 -17.07 -21.29 -10.52
N LEU A 520 -16.16 -20.33 -10.58
CA LEU A 520 -15.15 -20.05 -9.55
C LEU A 520 -15.54 -18.81 -8.74
N ARG A 521 -15.20 -18.82 -7.45
CA ARG A 521 -15.37 -17.69 -6.54
C ARG A 521 -14.02 -17.25 -5.98
N MET A 522 -13.78 -15.93 -5.98
CA MET A 522 -12.58 -15.31 -5.48
C MET A 522 -12.90 -14.14 -4.54
N ASP A 523 -12.79 -14.37 -3.26
CA ASP A 523 -12.97 -13.38 -2.21
C ASP A 523 -12.01 -13.61 -1.03
N GLY A 524 -12.12 -12.80 0.04
CA GLY A 524 -11.26 -12.92 1.21
C GLY A 524 -11.36 -14.28 1.93
N ASP A 525 -12.46 -15.01 1.77
CA ASP A 525 -12.64 -16.32 2.40
C ASP A 525 -11.97 -17.45 1.60
N THR A 526 -12.00 -17.36 0.27
CA THR A 526 -11.41 -18.36 -0.64
C THR A 526 -9.90 -18.16 -0.84
N THR A 527 -9.35 -17.01 -0.46
CA THR A 527 -7.93 -16.63 -0.70
C THR A 527 -7.08 -16.57 0.57
N LYS A 528 -7.46 -17.30 1.63
CA LYS A 528 -6.73 -17.30 2.93
C LYS A 528 -5.37 -18.00 2.89
N THR A 529 -5.18 -18.99 2.02
CA THR A 529 -3.90 -19.71 1.89
C THR A 529 -2.98 -19.02 0.88
N LYS A 530 -1.66 -19.18 1.06
CA LYS A 530 -0.63 -18.47 0.28
C LYS A 530 -0.76 -18.67 -1.24
N ASN A 531 -1.22 -19.84 -1.69
CA ASN A 531 -1.26 -20.21 -3.09
C ASN A 531 -2.67 -20.16 -3.71
N SER A 532 -3.74 -20.16 -2.89
CA SER A 532 -5.13 -20.24 -3.40
C SER A 532 -5.50 -19.10 -4.36
N TYR A 533 -4.92 -17.92 -4.17
CA TYR A 533 -5.09 -16.78 -5.05
C TYR A 533 -4.57 -17.06 -6.47
N GLU A 534 -3.35 -17.55 -6.56
CA GLU A 534 -2.68 -17.86 -7.84
C GLU A 534 -3.30 -19.07 -8.53
N GLU A 535 -3.73 -20.08 -7.75
CA GLU A 535 -4.41 -21.28 -8.25
C GLU A 535 -5.75 -20.93 -8.93
N ILE A 536 -6.60 -20.11 -8.28
CA ILE A 536 -7.90 -19.70 -8.83
C ILE A 536 -7.70 -18.92 -10.15
N LEU A 537 -6.74 -18.02 -10.20
CA LEU A 537 -6.48 -17.21 -11.38
C LEU A 537 -5.87 -18.03 -12.52
N SER A 538 -4.95 -18.93 -12.22
CA SER A 538 -4.35 -19.83 -13.23
C SER A 538 -5.39 -20.78 -13.81
N SER A 539 -6.26 -21.34 -12.98
CA SER A 539 -7.35 -22.20 -13.42
C SER A 539 -8.35 -21.44 -14.31
N PHE A 540 -8.69 -20.20 -13.94
CA PHE A 540 -9.55 -19.36 -14.77
C PHE A 540 -8.87 -18.97 -16.11
N ALA A 541 -7.60 -18.59 -16.07
CA ALA A 541 -6.81 -18.25 -17.26
C ALA A 541 -6.65 -19.45 -18.22
N ALA A 542 -6.52 -20.68 -17.67
CA ALA A 542 -6.46 -21.92 -18.43
C ALA A 542 -7.81 -22.32 -19.06
N GLY A 543 -8.91 -21.59 -18.79
CA GLY A 543 -10.25 -21.92 -19.30
C GLY A 543 -10.94 -23.08 -18.58
N GLU A 544 -10.48 -23.43 -17.38
CA GLU A 544 -11.10 -24.49 -16.56
C GLU A 544 -12.43 -24.04 -15.92
N ALA A 545 -12.70 -22.73 -15.93
CA ALA A 545 -13.96 -22.16 -15.50
C ALA A 545 -14.50 -21.13 -16.50
N ASP A 546 -15.84 -21.04 -16.54
CA ASP A 546 -16.59 -20.19 -17.47
C ASP A 546 -16.97 -18.86 -16.83
N ILE A 547 -17.25 -18.87 -15.51
CA ILE A 547 -17.68 -17.67 -14.76
C ILE A 547 -16.80 -17.51 -13.54
N LEU A 548 -16.20 -16.32 -13.40
CA LEU A 548 -15.46 -15.91 -12.20
C LEU A 548 -16.28 -14.88 -11.43
N ILE A 549 -16.64 -15.20 -10.19
CA ILE A 549 -17.36 -14.29 -9.28
C ILE A 549 -16.38 -13.78 -8.23
N GLY A 550 -16.34 -12.47 -8.00
CA GLY A 550 -15.50 -11.98 -6.93
C GLY A 550 -15.62 -10.50 -6.62
N THR A 551 -14.74 -10.05 -5.73
CA THR A 551 -14.67 -8.66 -5.28
C THR A 551 -13.59 -7.89 -6.06
N GLN A 552 -13.10 -6.77 -5.54
CA GLN A 552 -12.08 -5.93 -6.17
C GLN A 552 -10.81 -6.70 -6.62
N MET A 553 -10.57 -7.89 -6.06
CA MET A 553 -9.40 -8.69 -6.39
C MET A 553 -9.40 -9.19 -7.84
N ILE A 554 -10.58 -9.43 -8.45
CA ILE A 554 -10.70 -9.93 -9.82
C ILE A 554 -10.59 -8.85 -10.90
N VAL A 555 -10.77 -7.58 -10.52
CA VAL A 555 -10.69 -6.46 -11.47
C VAL A 555 -9.31 -5.83 -11.53
N LYS A 556 -8.34 -6.28 -10.72
CA LYS A 556 -7.00 -5.70 -10.61
C LYS A 556 -5.91 -6.66 -11.06
N GLY A 557 -4.98 -6.18 -11.86
CA GLY A 557 -3.69 -6.84 -12.12
C GLY A 557 -3.71 -8.06 -13.04
N HIS A 558 -4.85 -8.47 -13.61
CA HIS A 558 -4.95 -9.67 -14.44
C HIS A 558 -5.45 -9.35 -15.86
N ASP A 559 -4.95 -10.11 -16.80
CA ASP A 559 -5.34 -10.04 -18.21
C ASP A 559 -5.92 -11.38 -18.65
N PHE A 560 -7.22 -11.40 -18.98
CA PHE A 560 -7.93 -12.59 -19.43
C PHE A 560 -8.49 -12.36 -20.84
N PRO A 561 -7.77 -12.77 -21.88
CA PRO A 561 -8.16 -12.46 -23.27
C PRO A 561 -9.54 -13.02 -23.67
N ASN A 562 -10.00 -14.11 -23.03
CA ASN A 562 -11.27 -14.75 -23.33
C ASN A 562 -12.47 -14.17 -22.53
N VAL A 563 -12.23 -13.18 -21.65
CA VAL A 563 -13.29 -12.49 -20.94
C VAL A 563 -13.93 -11.43 -21.87
N THR A 564 -15.12 -11.71 -22.35
CA THR A 564 -15.90 -10.83 -23.24
C THR A 564 -17.09 -10.17 -22.56
N LEU A 565 -17.48 -10.63 -21.35
CA LEU A 565 -18.56 -10.05 -20.56
C LEU A 565 -18.12 -9.77 -19.12
N VAL A 566 -18.41 -8.56 -18.66
CA VAL A 566 -18.28 -8.18 -17.26
C VAL A 566 -19.63 -7.72 -16.72
N GLY A 567 -20.10 -8.34 -15.64
CA GLY A 567 -21.28 -7.90 -14.90
C GLY A 567 -20.87 -7.20 -13.60
N ALA A 568 -21.08 -5.89 -13.49
CA ALA A 568 -20.90 -5.15 -12.24
C ALA A 568 -22.21 -5.20 -11.43
N LEU A 569 -22.21 -6.00 -10.37
CA LEU A 569 -23.40 -6.23 -9.55
C LEU A 569 -23.44 -5.20 -8.41
N ALA A 570 -24.61 -4.58 -8.20
CA ALA A 570 -24.86 -3.64 -7.10
C ALA A 570 -23.83 -2.49 -7.01
N ALA A 571 -23.72 -1.69 -8.07
CA ALA A 571 -22.87 -0.50 -8.12
C ALA A 571 -23.15 0.47 -6.94
N ASP A 572 -24.38 0.47 -6.46
CA ASP A 572 -24.87 1.27 -5.32
C ASP A 572 -24.14 1.02 -4.01
N LEU A 573 -23.52 -0.14 -3.83
CA LEU A 573 -22.75 -0.45 -2.60
C LEU A 573 -21.56 0.48 -2.41
N SER A 574 -20.89 0.86 -3.48
CA SER A 574 -19.80 1.83 -3.44
C SER A 574 -20.30 3.27 -3.43
N LEU A 575 -21.35 3.53 -4.21
CA LEU A 575 -21.94 4.85 -4.36
C LEU A 575 -22.50 5.40 -3.05
N ASN A 576 -23.12 4.52 -2.26
CA ASN A 576 -23.76 4.88 -1.00
C ASN A 576 -22.86 4.58 0.23
N ALA A 577 -21.55 4.47 0.05
CA ALA A 577 -20.61 4.40 1.16
C ALA A 577 -20.66 5.70 1.99
N VAL A 578 -20.41 5.57 3.30
CA VAL A 578 -20.33 6.72 4.22
C VAL A 578 -18.97 7.41 4.06
N ASP A 579 -18.75 8.03 2.90
CA ASP A 579 -17.52 8.75 2.57
C ASP A 579 -17.81 9.73 1.44
N TYR A 580 -17.32 10.95 1.52
CA TYR A 580 -17.47 11.96 0.46
C TYR A 580 -16.83 11.55 -0.87
N ARG A 581 -15.89 10.59 -0.85
CA ARG A 581 -15.23 10.00 -2.03
C ARG A 581 -16.03 8.84 -2.65
N ALA A 582 -17.27 8.60 -2.20
CA ALA A 582 -18.06 7.46 -2.67
C ALA A 582 -18.30 7.50 -4.19
N GLY A 583 -18.62 8.69 -4.74
CA GLY A 583 -18.78 8.90 -6.18
C GLY A 583 -17.49 8.58 -6.97
N GLU A 584 -16.36 9.12 -6.51
CA GLU A 584 -15.04 8.88 -7.10
C GLU A 584 -14.66 7.39 -7.10
N ARG A 585 -14.81 6.72 -5.95
CA ARG A 585 -14.52 5.28 -5.85
C ARG A 585 -15.41 4.42 -6.72
N THR A 586 -16.69 4.81 -6.86
CA THR A 586 -17.64 4.10 -7.72
C THR A 586 -17.23 4.22 -9.18
N PHE A 587 -16.94 5.43 -9.64
CA PHE A 587 -16.41 5.67 -10.99
C PHE A 587 -15.15 4.84 -11.27
N GLN A 588 -14.17 4.91 -10.39
CA GLN A 588 -12.88 4.19 -10.53
C GLN A 588 -13.10 2.68 -10.62
N LEU A 589 -13.89 2.10 -9.73
CA LEU A 589 -14.15 0.66 -9.69
C LEU A 589 -14.92 0.17 -10.91
N LEU A 590 -15.96 0.91 -11.34
CA LEU A 590 -16.75 0.56 -12.51
C LEU A 590 -15.92 0.66 -13.78
N THR A 591 -15.17 1.73 -13.97
CA THR A 591 -14.29 1.90 -15.15
C THR A 591 -13.22 0.82 -15.21
N GLN A 592 -12.62 0.44 -14.08
CA GLN A 592 -11.66 -0.66 -14.01
C GLN A 592 -12.31 -2.01 -14.35
N ALA A 593 -13.51 -2.27 -13.82
CA ALA A 593 -14.25 -3.51 -14.10
C ALA A 593 -14.65 -3.59 -15.58
N VAL A 594 -15.26 -2.53 -16.12
CA VAL A 594 -15.60 -2.41 -17.54
C VAL A 594 -14.36 -2.63 -18.41
N GLY A 595 -13.24 -2.02 -18.07
CA GLY A 595 -11.97 -2.13 -18.81
C GLY A 595 -11.37 -3.55 -18.86
N ARG A 596 -11.94 -4.54 -18.15
CA ARG A 596 -11.53 -5.95 -18.24
C ARG A 596 -12.17 -6.70 -19.40
N ALA A 597 -13.32 -6.25 -19.89
CA ALA A 597 -13.99 -6.88 -21.02
C ALA A 597 -13.27 -6.58 -22.35
N GLY A 598 -13.13 -7.59 -23.20
CA GLY A 598 -12.64 -7.43 -24.56
C GLY A 598 -11.19 -6.97 -24.65
N ARG A 599 -10.28 -7.55 -23.91
CA ARG A 599 -8.84 -7.30 -24.02
C ARG A 599 -8.15 -8.12 -25.11
N GLY A 600 -8.81 -9.17 -25.58
CA GLY A 600 -8.38 -9.96 -26.74
C GLY A 600 -8.93 -9.37 -28.04
N GLU A 601 -8.96 -10.21 -29.07
CA GLU A 601 -9.46 -9.84 -30.41
C GLU A 601 -10.99 -9.69 -30.47
N LYS A 602 -11.71 -10.23 -29.48
CA LYS A 602 -13.17 -10.21 -29.44
C LYS A 602 -13.71 -8.94 -28.77
N PRO A 603 -14.81 -8.36 -29.28
CA PRO A 603 -15.41 -7.17 -28.66
C PRO A 603 -15.95 -7.51 -27.26
N GLY A 604 -15.65 -6.62 -26.32
CA GLY A 604 -16.14 -6.73 -24.94
C GLY A 604 -17.46 -6.02 -24.70
N MET A 605 -18.20 -6.52 -23.73
CA MET A 605 -19.40 -5.87 -23.19
C MET A 605 -19.37 -5.85 -21.66
N ALA A 606 -19.93 -4.80 -21.07
CA ALA A 606 -20.15 -4.73 -19.64
C ALA A 606 -21.62 -4.40 -19.34
N VAL A 607 -22.15 -4.97 -18.25
CA VAL A 607 -23.48 -4.65 -17.72
C VAL A 607 -23.31 -4.12 -16.30
N ILE A 608 -23.72 -2.88 -16.07
CA ILE A 608 -23.71 -2.23 -14.75
C ILE A 608 -25.14 -2.29 -14.19
N GLN A 609 -25.33 -3.01 -13.09
CA GLN A 609 -26.63 -3.10 -12.40
C GLN A 609 -26.68 -2.08 -11.25
N THR A 610 -27.69 -1.23 -11.24
CA THR A 610 -27.84 -0.15 -10.26
C THR A 610 -29.30 0.22 -10.01
N TYR A 611 -29.56 0.83 -8.85
CA TYR A 611 -30.82 1.50 -8.52
C TYR A 611 -30.75 3.03 -8.78
N HIS A 612 -29.58 3.54 -9.25
CA HIS A 612 -29.34 4.96 -9.54
C HIS A 612 -28.71 5.15 -10.93
N PRO A 613 -29.38 4.72 -12.02
CA PRO A 613 -28.81 4.81 -13.36
C PRO A 613 -28.51 6.24 -13.81
N GLU A 614 -29.19 7.23 -13.22
CA GLU A 614 -29.03 8.66 -13.48
C GLU A 614 -27.81 9.30 -12.80
N HIS A 615 -27.16 8.60 -11.87
CA HIS A 615 -26.03 9.17 -11.12
C HIS A 615 -24.80 9.40 -12.02
N TYR A 616 -24.23 10.61 -11.97
CA TYR A 616 -23.12 11.01 -12.85
C TYR A 616 -21.93 10.03 -12.82
N SER A 617 -21.57 9.48 -11.66
CA SER A 617 -20.46 8.51 -11.55
C SER A 617 -20.72 7.21 -12.31
N ILE A 618 -22.01 6.80 -12.44
CA ILE A 618 -22.40 5.60 -13.17
C ILE A 618 -22.47 5.88 -14.67
N GLN A 619 -23.08 7.00 -15.06
CA GLN A 619 -23.17 7.41 -16.46
C GLN A 619 -21.80 7.61 -17.08
N THR A 620 -20.96 8.42 -16.44
CA THR A 620 -19.62 8.69 -16.96
C THR A 620 -18.70 7.46 -16.93
N ALA A 621 -18.90 6.52 -15.98
CA ALA A 621 -18.18 5.23 -15.99
C ALA A 621 -18.64 4.34 -17.15
N ALA A 622 -19.92 4.37 -17.52
CA ALA A 622 -20.45 3.66 -18.70
C ALA A 622 -19.90 4.24 -20.01
N GLU A 623 -19.77 5.55 -20.08
CA GLU A 623 -19.15 6.28 -21.20
C GLU A 623 -17.62 6.21 -21.17
N GLN A 624 -17.04 5.75 -20.06
CA GLN A 624 -15.61 5.72 -19.80
C GLN A 624 -14.95 7.11 -19.91
N ASP A 625 -15.73 8.16 -19.63
CA ASP A 625 -15.29 9.55 -19.68
C ASP A 625 -14.87 10.08 -18.30
N TYR A 626 -13.58 10.04 -18.06
CA TYR A 626 -13.01 10.61 -16.84
C TYR A 626 -13.13 12.15 -16.79
N GLY A 627 -13.08 12.84 -17.92
CA GLY A 627 -13.17 14.30 -17.96
C GLY A 627 -14.51 14.79 -17.45
N ALA A 628 -15.61 14.26 -18.02
CA ALA A 628 -16.96 14.57 -17.59
C ALA A 628 -17.23 14.16 -16.13
N PHE A 629 -16.65 13.04 -15.68
CA PHE A 629 -16.69 12.65 -14.26
C PHE A 629 -16.02 13.71 -13.38
N TYR A 630 -14.78 14.09 -13.70
CA TYR A 630 -13.98 15.01 -12.89
C TYR A 630 -14.68 16.36 -12.71
N GLU A 631 -15.23 16.93 -13.77
CA GLU A 631 -15.96 18.20 -13.72
C GLU A 631 -17.15 18.14 -12.73
N LYS A 632 -18.01 17.13 -12.86
CA LYS A 632 -19.19 16.95 -11.99
C LYS A 632 -18.80 16.68 -10.53
N GLU A 633 -17.76 15.87 -10.31
CA GLU A 633 -17.26 15.56 -8.97
C GLU A 633 -16.64 16.80 -8.32
N MET A 634 -15.89 17.61 -9.07
CA MET A 634 -15.31 18.84 -8.54
C MET A 634 -16.38 19.89 -8.20
N ASP A 635 -17.44 20.00 -8.98
CA ASP A 635 -18.56 20.88 -8.64
C ASP A 635 -19.24 20.47 -7.34
N TYR A 636 -19.45 19.16 -7.15
CA TYR A 636 -19.95 18.63 -5.88
C TYR A 636 -19.01 18.95 -4.71
N ARG A 637 -17.67 18.76 -4.88
CA ARG A 637 -16.70 19.04 -3.82
C ARG A 637 -16.57 20.50 -3.48
N ARG A 638 -16.64 21.39 -4.48
CA ARG A 638 -16.68 22.85 -4.28
C ARG A 638 -17.94 23.26 -3.50
N LEU A 639 -19.10 22.75 -3.90
CA LEU A 639 -20.37 23.03 -3.23
C LEU A 639 -20.38 22.59 -1.78
N MET A 640 -19.88 21.38 -1.52
CA MET A 640 -19.92 20.77 -0.18
C MET A 640 -18.69 21.11 0.68
N GLY A 641 -17.69 21.82 0.15
CA GLY A 641 -16.43 22.13 0.84
C GLY A 641 -15.62 20.88 1.19
N TYR A 642 -15.54 19.91 0.26
CA TYR A 642 -14.71 18.72 0.43
C TYR A 642 -13.35 18.84 -0.30
N PRO A 643 -12.31 18.12 0.16
CA PRO A 643 -11.04 18.08 -0.55
C PRO A 643 -11.20 17.57 -2.00
N PRO A 644 -10.41 18.14 -2.96
CA PRO A 644 -9.35 19.12 -2.81
C PRO A 644 -9.81 20.60 -2.86
N ALA A 645 -11.11 20.88 -2.93
CA ALA A 645 -11.64 22.24 -2.94
C ALA A 645 -11.44 22.94 -1.57
N ALA A 646 -11.42 22.17 -0.47
CA ALA A 646 -11.09 22.62 0.87
C ALA A 646 -10.16 21.61 1.56
N GLU A 647 -9.55 22.01 2.66
CA GLU A 647 -8.73 21.14 3.50
C GLU A 647 -9.57 20.51 4.61
N LEU A 648 -9.27 19.25 4.95
CA LEU A 648 -9.98 18.51 5.99
C LEU A 648 -8.99 17.89 6.97
N LEU A 649 -9.21 18.16 8.28
CA LEU A 649 -8.55 17.48 9.38
C LEU A 649 -9.57 16.62 10.11
N ALA A 650 -9.35 15.31 10.17
CA ALA A 650 -10.07 14.40 11.04
C ALA A 650 -9.28 14.17 12.33
N ILE A 651 -9.93 14.31 13.46
CA ILE A 651 -9.39 14.06 14.80
C ILE A 651 -10.10 12.82 15.31
N HIS A 652 -9.40 11.68 15.28
CA HIS A 652 -9.90 10.40 15.75
C HIS A 652 -9.58 10.21 17.22
N GLY A 653 -10.58 9.85 18.01
CA GLY A 653 -10.43 9.48 19.40
C GLY A 653 -10.76 8.00 19.62
N ALA A 654 -9.98 7.32 20.47
CA ALA A 654 -10.28 5.96 20.90
C ALA A 654 -10.08 5.82 22.42
N GLY A 655 -10.95 5.07 23.09
CA GLY A 655 -10.89 4.85 24.55
C GLY A 655 -11.74 3.66 24.99
N GLU A 656 -11.40 3.08 26.15
CA GLU A 656 -12.12 1.92 26.72
C GLU A 656 -13.49 2.31 27.29
N ASP A 657 -13.63 3.54 27.80
CA ASP A 657 -14.86 4.09 28.36
C ASP A 657 -15.53 5.05 27.37
N GLU A 658 -16.72 4.67 26.90
CA GLU A 658 -17.48 5.43 25.91
C GLU A 658 -17.92 6.80 26.41
N ALA A 659 -18.34 6.91 27.67
CA ALA A 659 -18.81 8.16 28.28
C ALA A 659 -17.64 9.14 28.44
N HIS A 660 -16.49 8.64 28.90
CA HIS A 660 -15.27 9.44 29.02
C HIS A 660 -14.74 9.89 27.66
N LEU A 661 -14.74 8.99 26.65
CA LEU A 661 -14.36 9.33 25.28
C LEU A 661 -15.27 10.42 24.70
N THR A 662 -16.58 10.28 24.86
CA THR A 662 -17.57 11.27 24.39
C THR A 662 -17.31 12.64 25.02
N GLN A 663 -17.09 12.68 26.33
CA GLN A 663 -16.76 13.90 27.03
C GLN A 663 -15.46 14.54 26.56
N ALA A 664 -14.41 13.73 26.35
CA ALA A 664 -13.12 14.21 25.85
C ALA A 664 -13.25 14.80 24.43
N MET A 665 -13.98 14.13 23.53
CA MET A 665 -14.19 14.61 22.17
C MET A 665 -15.05 15.88 22.13
N GLU A 666 -16.01 16.04 23.02
CA GLU A 666 -16.78 17.28 23.16
C GLU A 666 -15.93 18.43 23.71
N TYR A 667 -15.00 18.18 24.64
CA TYR A 667 -14.01 19.19 25.05
C TYR A 667 -13.10 19.62 23.89
N ILE A 668 -12.65 18.70 23.05
CA ILE A 668 -11.89 19.02 21.83
C ILE A 668 -12.71 19.92 20.92
N ARG A 669 -13.97 19.58 20.65
CA ARG A 669 -14.86 20.40 19.83
C ARG A 669 -15.03 21.83 20.39
N ARG A 670 -15.32 21.95 21.67
CA ARG A 670 -15.49 23.26 22.34
C ARG A 670 -14.20 24.09 22.29
N TYR A 671 -13.06 23.44 22.52
CA TYR A 671 -11.77 24.11 22.44
C TYR A 671 -11.49 24.62 21.03
N LEU A 672 -11.72 23.82 20.01
CA LEU A 672 -11.58 24.20 18.61
C LEU A 672 -12.50 25.38 18.23
N ILE A 673 -13.76 25.35 18.67
CA ILE A 673 -14.70 26.47 18.46
C ILE A 673 -14.16 27.76 19.09
N ARG A 674 -13.57 27.66 20.26
CA ARG A 674 -12.99 28.83 20.97
C ARG A 674 -11.76 29.37 20.23
N ILE A 675 -10.84 28.52 19.74
CA ILE A 675 -9.57 28.95 19.16
C ILE A 675 -9.66 29.30 17.67
N ARG A 676 -10.74 28.90 16.98
CA ARG A 676 -10.94 29.29 15.58
C ARG A 676 -11.08 30.79 15.40
N GLY A 677 -11.67 31.50 16.38
CA GLY A 677 -11.95 32.93 16.28
C GLY A 677 -12.89 33.23 15.12
N ASN A 678 -12.58 34.30 14.38
CA ASN A 678 -13.35 34.74 13.19
C ASN A 678 -12.90 34.05 11.88
N ARG A 679 -12.09 32.99 11.95
CA ARG A 679 -11.63 32.26 10.76
C ARG A 679 -12.77 31.46 10.16
N GLU A 680 -12.76 31.33 8.84
CA GLU A 680 -13.69 30.47 8.11
C GLU A 680 -13.32 29.01 8.31
N VAL A 681 -13.77 28.46 9.44
CA VAL A 681 -13.52 27.09 9.86
C VAL A 681 -14.83 26.44 10.30
N GLN A 682 -15.14 25.31 9.71
CA GLN A 682 -16.29 24.49 10.09
C GLN A 682 -15.83 23.31 10.94
N ILE A 683 -16.49 23.10 12.09
CA ILE A 683 -16.21 22.00 13.03
C ILE A 683 -17.44 21.10 13.07
N ILE A 684 -17.27 19.83 12.74
CA ILE A 684 -18.35 18.83 12.57
C ILE A 684 -18.11 17.67 13.54
N GLY A 685 -19.15 17.16 14.17
CA GLY A 685 -19.08 16.12 15.19
C GLY A 685 -19.05 16.72 16.62
N PRO A 686 -18.64 15.95 17.65
CA PRO A 686 -18.15 14.58 17.58
C PRO A 686 -19.22 13.56 17.17
N ALA A 687 -18.82 12.52 16.47
CA ALA A 687 -19.68 11.41 16.09
C ALA A 687 -18.94 10.08 16.23
N SER A 688 -19.67 9.00 16.51
CA SER A 688 -19.12 7.65 16.50
C SER A 688 -18.67 7.27 15.08
N GLU A 689 -17.51 6.63 14.93
CA GLU A 689 -17.06 6.14 13.64
C GLU A 689 -17.95 5.01 13.12
N ALA A 690 -17.89 4.70 11.82
CA ALA A 690 -18.68 3.65 11.17
C ALA A 690 -18.51 2.28 11.85
N VAL A 691 -17.32 1.98 12.36
CA VAL A 691 -17.06 0.89 13.30
C VAL A 691 -16.80 1.51 14.66
N SER A 692 -17.84 1.58 15.47
CA SER A 692 -17.84 2.29 16.74
C SER A 692 -16.97 1.64 17.83
N LYS A 693 -16.61 0.36 17.69
CA LYS A 693 -15.76 -0.37 18.66
C LYS A 693 -14.86 -1.38 17.97
N ILE A 694 -13.55 -1.33 18.24
CA ILE A 694 -12.54 -2.30 17.74
C ILE A 694 -11.60 -2.62 18.90
N ASN A 695 -11.33 -3.91 19.13
CA ASN A 695 -10.43 -4.39 20.20
C ASN A 695 -10.75 -3.76 21.56
N ASP A 696 -12.03 -3.72 21.91
CA ASP A 696 -12.59 -3.12 23.14
C ASP A 696 -12.41 -1.60 23.30
N LEU A 697 -11.92 -0.91 22.26
CA LEU A 697 -11.85 0.54 22.22
C LEU A 697 -13.02 1.13 21.44
N TYR A 698 -13.80 2.01 22.07
CA TYR A 698 -14.78 2.86 21.41
C TYR A 698 -14.07 3.91 20.56
N ARG A 699 -14.71 4.33 19.46
CA ARG A 699 -14.10 5.22 18.45
C ARG A 699 -15.04 6.34 18.08
N MET A 700 -14.53 7.58 18.10
CA MET A 700 -15.23 8.79 17.73
C MET A 700 -14.34 9.68 16.86
N ALA A 701 -14.96 10.59 16.10
CA ALA A 701 -14.23 11.56 15.29
C ALA A 701 -14.84 12.97 15.39
N VAL A 702 -13.96 13.98 15.29
CA VAL A 702 -14.30 15.38 15.04
C VAL A 702 -13.62 15.79 13.73
N TYR A 703 -14.37 16.42 12.83
CA TYR A 703 -13.86 16.89 11.54
C TYR A 703 -13.76 18.42 11.55
N VAL A 704 -12.65 18.93 11.03
CA VAL A 704 -12.40 20.37 10.90
C VAL A 704 -12.12 20.69 9.44
N ARG A 705 -12.92 21.55 8.82
CA ARG A 705 -12.73 22.02 7.45
C ARG A 705 -12.26 23.47 7.43
N ALA A 706 -11.31 23.78 6.55
CA ALA A 706 -10.83 25.14 6.32
C ALA A 706 -10.40 25.32 4.86
N PRO A 707 -10.39 26.55 4.33
CA PRO A 707 -9.93 26.82 2.98
C PRO A 707 -8.43 26.61 2.79
N GLN A 708 -7.64 26.73 3.86
CA GLN A 708 -6.18 26.75 3.85
C GLN A 708 -5.57 25.76 4.86
N GLU A 709 -4.53 25.06 4.45
CA GLU A 709 -3.81 24.08 5.25
C GLU A 709 -3.19 24.68 6.53
N GLU A 710 -2.60 25.87 6.40
CA GLU A 710 -1.92 26.56 7.52
C GLU A 710 -2.86 26.83 8.69
N VAL A 711 -4.14 27.06 8.38
CA VAL A 711 -5.18 27.25 9.40
C VAL A 711 -5.38 25.96 10.19
N LEU A 712 -5.48 24.81 9.49
CA LEU A 712 -5.65 23.50 10.16
C LEU A 712 -4.39 23.10 10.92
N ALA A 713 -3.19 23.33 10.36
CA ALA A 713 -1.93 23.05 11.04
C ALA A 713 -1.81 23.87 12.35
N GLY A 714 -2.11 25.18 12.30
CA GLY A 714 -2.10 26.01 13.48
C GLY A 714 -3.15 25.65 14.53
N LEU A 715 -4.34 25.17 14.12
CA LEU A 715 -5.36 24.66 15.05
C LEU A 715 -4.90 23.36 15.70
N ARG A 716 -4.30 22.44 14.92
CA ARG A 716 -3.74 21.19 15.43
C ARG A 716 -2.67 21.44 16.49
N GLU A 717 -1.66 22.28 16.20
CA GLU A 717 -0.58 22.58 17.16
C GLU A 717 -1.09 23.13 18.50
N LYS A 718 -2.09 24.00 18.43
CA LYS A 718 -2.75 24.52 19.65
C LYS A 718 -3.52 23.43 20.40
N LEU A 719 -4.18 22.54 19.66
CA LEU A 719 -4.93 21.43 20.23
C LEU A 719 -4.00 20.39 20.87
N GLU A 720 -2.89 20.03 20.22
CA GLU A 720 -1.87 19.14 20.79
C GLU A 720 -1.35 19.69 22.12
N ARG A 721 -1.00 20.97 22.18
CA ARG A 721 -0.59 21.64 23.43
C ARG A 721 -1.70 21.63 24.50
N TYR A 722 -2.96 21.81 24.09
CA TYR A 722 -4.10 21.73 25.00
C TYR A 722 -4.26 20.32 25.59
N ILE A 723 -4.12 19.28 24.78
CA ILE A 723 -4.19 17.87 25.19
C ILE A 723 -3.06 17.51 26.15
N GLU A 724 -1.83 17.96 25.89
CA GLU A 724 -0.67 17.69 26.74
C GLU A 724 -0.83 18.25 28.18
N ILE A 725 -1.40 19.43 28.31
CA ILE A 725 -1.57 20.09 29.59
C ILE A 725 -2.71 19.45 30.42
N ASN A 726 -3.74 18.94 29.76
CA ASN A 726 -4.94 18.44 30.42
C ASN A 726 -4.88 16.95 30.71
N LYS A 727 -4.88 16.58 31.99
CA LYS A 727 -4.80 15.20 32.47
C LYS A 727 -5.98 14.32 32.05
N GLY A 728 -7.13 14.89 31.69
CA GLY A 728 -8.35 14.20 31.28
C GLY A 728 -8.21 13.41 29.96
N PHE A 729 -7.18 13.70 29.16
CA PHE A 729 -6.92 12.99 27.90
C PHE A 729 -5.97 11.79 28.03
N ARG A 730 -5.50 11.45 29.24
CA ARG A 730 -4.45 10.41 29.42
C ARG A 730 -4.88 9.00 29.00
N THR A 731 -6.16 8.70 29.06
CA THR A 731 -6.77 7.41 28.72
C THR A 731 -7.44 7.43 27.36
N VAL A 732 -7.33 8.53 26.61
CA VAL A 732 -7.87 8.69 25.27
C VAL A 732 -6.73 8.72 24.26
N TYR A 733 -6.77 7.82 23.29
CA TYR A 733 -5.84 7.78 22.18
C TYR A 733 -6.34 8.70 21.09
N LEU A 734 -5.59 9.75 20.79
CA LEU A 734 -5.93 10.73 19.76
C LEU A 734 -5.03 10.59 18.53
N GLN A 735 -5.61 10.70 17.36
CA GLN A 735 -4.90 10.66 16.08
C GLN A 735 -5.42 11.75 15.16
N PHE A 736 -4.49 12.39 14.45
CA PHE A 736 -4.79 13.41 13.45
C PHE A 736 -4.63 12.84 12.04
N ASP A 737 -5.62 13.06 11.19
CA ASP A 737 -5.59 12.63 9.79
C ASP A 737 -5.96 13.78 8.87
N PHE A 738 -4.99 14.22 8.07
CA PHE A 738 -5.19 15.26 7.09
C PHE A 738 -5.58 14.67 5.74
N SER A 739 -6.64 15.22 5.13
CA SER A 739 -6.93 15.10 3.72
C SER A 739 -6.57 16.41 3.05
N ARG A 740 -5.45 16.44 2.34
CA ARG A 740 -4.82 17.62 1.75
C ARG A 740 -5.16 17.76 0.28
N LYS A 741 -4.96 18.96 -0.27
CA LYS A 741 -5.13 19.21 -1.69
C LYS A 741 -4.20 18.35 -2.54
N TYR A 742 -2.92 18.28 -2.21
CA TYR A 742 -1.91 17.47 -2.90
C TYR A 742 -0.61 17.36 -2.11
#